data_d8f0afc7017c7656b2f50aa485b71f38
#
_entry.id   d8f0afc7017c7656b2f50aa485b71f38
#
_cell.length_a   1.000
_cell.length_b   1.000
_cell.length_c   1.000
_cell.angle_alpha   90.00
_cell.angle_beta   90.00
_cell.angle_gamma   90.00
#
_symmetry.space_group_name_H-M   'P 1'
#
loop_
_entity.id
_entity.type
_entity.pdbx_description
1 polymer ?
#
loop_
_entity_poly.entity_id
_entity_poly.type
_entity_poly.pdbx_seq_one_letter_code
_entity_poly.pdbx_strand_id
1 'polypeptide(L)'
;MSSVLKQPRVTHAYLEEAKTIIVQLSSAFTQEINPEHISVVDQTIEGTIPVAIVAAYGQAPTSLLVVTLSEAPDVTHVLEIDIQEHGSTVVIPRNVLNDALYVYDGDDLGVTYTPGSTAFRVWGPTASDMSVLLYRSEAGPLTKLVEMQRSDGGTWYVQVEGDLVNWYYLYLVTVQGVTQTAVDPYARALSVNATRGMIVNLQANNPPAWEQDSGPTLTQPVDAIVYEVHVRDFSIDPHSGMTHKGHYLAFTEQETRGPEDVATGIDSLHELGITHVQVLPVEEFASIDEYAADQYNWGYDPRNYNVPEGAYATTPHGTPRITEFKQMVLALHAAGIGVIMDVVYNHTFAAHDSDFDRLVPQYYYRTNYAGYYTNGSGVGNELATERPMVQKFVCDSLAYWVREYHIDGFRFDLMALLSVETMQKIVENLRKLNPAVLLYGEPWTGGGSALPDEQLLTKGRQRGLGVGVFNDTLRDALDGTVFNASAQGFATGAGGLVDVIKRCVLGSIDDFAAAPTETINYVTSHDNYTLWDKIALSNAQDSEDDRIKMDQLAQAVVLTAQGIPFIQGGEEFLRTKGGNNNSYNAGDAVNMFDWQRKAQYREVFEYYADLIQLRRKHPAFRLPTADAIRQHLSFLDSPSNTVAFELHEHANGDSWQSIIVIYNPNRSDVDFALPTGEWTIVGTQGRVGEEPLGKVTGSVSVPAIACMILYQ
;
A
#
# COMPACT_ATOMS: atom_id res chain seq x y z
N MET A 1 -27.23 20.86 -44.35
CA MET A 1 -27.86 20.88 -43.01
C MET A 1 -27.01 21.78 -42.15
N SER A 2 -27.48 22.99 -41.85
CA SER A 2 -26.82 23.90 -40.92
C SER A 2 -26.85 23.26 -39.52
N SER A 3 -25.69 22.88 -38.99
CA SER A 3 -25.56 22.52 -37.58
C SER A 3 -25.83 23.82 -36.80
N VAL A 4 -26.99 23.90 -36.17
CA VAL A 4 -27.23 24.91 -35.14
C VAL A 4 -26.22 24.58 -34.08
N LEU A 5 -25.14 25.37 -33.98
CA LEU A 5 -24.19 25.32 -32.88
C LEU A 5 -25.01 25.58 -31.60
N LYS A 6 -25.25 24.56 -30.79
CA LYS A 6 -25.88 24.74 -29.47
C LYS A 6 -24.98 25.71 -28.69
N GLN A 7 -25.56 26.76 -28.15
CA GLN A 7 -24.84 27.69 -27.26
C GLN A 7 -24.23 26.88 -26.11
N PRO A 8 -22.98 27.18 -25.71
CA PRO A 8 -22.37 26.59 -24.53
C PRO A 8 -23.27 26.79 -23.30
N ARG A 9 -23.40 25.76 -22.45
CA ARG A 9 -24.17 25.87 -21.21
C ARG A 9 -23.25 25.71 -20.02
N VAL A 10 -23.52 26.42 -18.92
CA VAL A 10 -22.87 26.21 -17.63
C VAL A 10 -23.18 24.78 -17.18
N THR A 11 -22.14 24.05 -16.78
CA THR A 11 -22.28 22.68 -16.29
C THR A 11 -21.81 22.52 -14.85
N HIS A 12 -20.68 23.15 -14.51
CA HIS A 12 -20.10 23.10 -13.15
C HIS A 12 -19.45 24.44 -12.82
N ALA A 13 -19.37 24.73 -11.52
CA ALA A 13 -18.65 25.89 -11.01
C ALA A 13 -17.97 25.55 -9.66
N TYR A 14 -16.72 25.96 -9.51
CA TYR A 14 -15.89 25.67 -8.35
C TYR A 14 -15.28 26.93 -7.78
N LEU A 15 -15.43 27.14 -6.48
CA LEU A 15 -14.69 28.17 -5.75
C LEU A 15 -13.29 27.62 -5.45
N GLU A 16 -12.30 28.11 -6.20
CA GLU A 16 -10.91 27.61 -6.15
C GLU A 16 -10.02 28.45 -5.23
N GLU A 17 -10.32 29.73 -5.09
CA GLU A 17 -9.66 30.67 -4.18
C GLU A 17 -10.70 31.53 -3.51
N ALA A 18 -10.33 32.31 -2.50
CA ALA A 18 -11.24 33.09 -1.70
C ALA A 18 -12.26 33.95 -2.51
N LYS A 19 -11.87 34.39 -3.72
CA LYS A 19 -12.71 35.20 -4.61
C LYS A 19 -12.77 34.69 -6.04
N THR A 20 -12.23 33.52 -6.34
CA THR A 20 -12.07 33.02 -7.70
C THR A 20 -12.93 31.79 -7.93
N ILE A 21 -13.89 31.90 -8.85
CA ILE A 21 -14.72 30.80 -9.33
C ILE A 21 -14.22 30.37 -10.70
N ILE A 22 -13.99 29.07 -10.92
CA ILE A 22 -13.78 28.47 -12.22
C ILE A 22 -15.11 27.87 -12.69
N VAL A 23 -15.58 28.31 -13.85
CA VAL A 23 -16.84 27.82 -14.44
C VAL A 23 -16.55 26.97 -15.66
N GLN A 24 -17.11 25.77 -15.71
CA GLN A 24 -17.07 24.87 -16.85
C GLN A 24 -18.32 25.08 -17.73
N LEU A 25 -18.09 25.29 -19.01
CA LEU A 25 -19.13 25.30 -20.05
C LEU A 25 -19.14 23.96 -20.83
N SER A 26 -20.27 23.58 -21.36
CA SER A 26 -20.47 22.33 -22.11
C SER A 26 -19.65 22.24 -23.41
N SER A 27 -19.17 23.38 -23.93
CA SER A 27 -18.28 23.47 -25.09
C SER A 27 -17.48 24.77 -25.05
N ALA A 28 -16.43 24.83 -25.85
CA ALA A 28 -15.61 26.04 -25.95
C ALA A 28 -16.45 27.26 -26.43
N PHE A 29 -16.19 28.39 -25.82
CA PHE A 29 -16.80 29.67 -26.19
C PHE A 29 -15.81 30.50 -27.02
N THR A 30 -16.38 31.32 -27.89
CA THR A 30 -15.61 32.18 -28.83
C THR A 30 -15.93 33.68 -28.67
N GLN A 31 -16.95 33.99 -27.83
CA GLN A 31 -17.38 35.37 -27.59
C GLN A 31 -16.89 35.80 -26.20
N GLU A 32 -16.58 37.08 -26.06
CA GLU A 32 -16.26 37.68 -24.75
C GLU A 32 -17.51 37.73 -23.90
N ILE A 33 -17.43 37.21 -22.65
CA ILE A 33 -18.49 37.26 -21.66
C ILE A 33 -18.17 38.43 -20.71
N ASN A 34 -19.01 39.43 -20.71
CA ASN A 34 -18.84 40.59 -19.84
C ASN A 34 -19.29 40.30 -18.41
N PRO A 35 -18.67 40.92 -17.38
CA PRO A 35 -19.07 40.74 -15.98
C PRO A 35 -20.56 41.04 -15.71
N GLU A 36 -21.16 42.00 -16.42
CA GLU A 36 -22.59 42.37 -16.30
C GLU A 36 -23.55 41.25 -16.77
N HIS A 37 -23.08 40.27 -17.50
CA HIS A 37 -23.86 39.08 -17.90
C HIS A 37 -23.76 37.92 -16.90
N ILE A 38 -23.02 38.08 -15.81
CA ILE A 38 -22.86 37.08 -14.77
C ILE A 38 -23.46 37.58 -13.48
N SER A 39 -24.33 36.76 -12.89
CA SER A 39 -24.87 36.94 -11.56
C SER A 39 -24.40 35.83 -10.63
N VAL A 40 -23.88 36.23 -9.48
CA VAL A 40 -23.58 35.27 -8.38
C VAL A 40 -24.48 35.61 -7.22
N VAL A 41 -25.38 34.70 -6.88
CA VAL A 41 -26.39 34.88 -5.84
C VAL A 41 -26.06 33.97 -4.67
N ASP A 42 -26.01 34.55 -3.50
CA ASP A 42 -25.99 33.80 -2.24
C ASP A 42 -27.46 33.53 -1.85
N GLN A 43 -27.90 32.31 -2.07
CA GLN A 43 -29.27 31.87 -1.83
C GLN A 43 -29.58 31.77 -0.32
N THR A 44 -28.57 31.66 0.54
CA THR A 44 -28.76 31.56 2.00
C THR A 44 -29.21 32.83 2.61
N ILE A 45 -28.70 33.98 2.12
CA ILE A 45 -29.04 35.35 2.62
C ILE A 45 -29.81 36.19 1.59
N GLU A 46 -30.20 35.61 0.46
CA GLU A 46 -30.85 36.28 -0.67
C GLU A 46 -30.08 37.52 -1.15
N GLY A 47 -28.72 37.41 -1.15
CA GLY A 47 -27.80 38.50 -1.51
C GLY A 47 -27.14 38.27 -2.87
N THR A 48 -26.71 39.32 -3.55
CA THR A 48 -25.91 39.23 -4.79
C THR A 48 -24.47 39.65 -4.52
N ILE A 49 -23.52 38.83 -4.93
CA ILE A 49 -22.08 39.10 -4.85
C ILE A 49 -21.63 39.70 -6.19
N PRO A 50 -21.13 40.95 -6.22
CA PRO A 50 -20.73 41.58 -7.47
C PRO A 50 -19.54 40.87 -8.11
N VAL A 51 -19.61 40.66 -9.43
CA VAL A 51 -18.51 40.13 -10.25
C VAL A 51 -17.59 41.28 -10.66
N ALA A 52 -16.31 41.12 -10.36
CA ALA A 52 -15.31 42.16 -10.65
C ALA A 52 -14.64 41.94 -12.04
N ILE A 53 -14.24 40.72 -12.33
CA ILE A 53 -13.50 40.36 -13.54
C ILE A 53 -14.00 39.02 -14.09
N VAL A 54 -14.03 38.92 -15.44
CA VAL A 54 -14.23 37.64 -16.16
C VAL A 54 -13.13 37.47 -17.18
N ALA A 55 -12.54 36.28 -17.24
CA ALA A 55 -11.48 35.95 -18.18
C ALA A 55 -11.61 34.49 -18.65
N ALA A 56 -11.00 34.19 -19.78
CA ALA A 56 -10.81 32.80 -20.21
C ALA A 56 -9.75 32.12 -19.34
N TYR A 57 -9.99 30.88 -18.94
CA TYR A 57 -8.98 30.07 -18.28
C TYR A 57 -8.11 29.37 -19.31
N GLY A 58 -6.83 29.73 -19.38
CA GLY A 58 -5.90 29.23 -20.37
C GLY A 58 -6.01 29.93 -21.72
N GLN A 59 -5.56 29.25 -22.79
CA GLN A 59 -5.62 29.80 -24.17
C GLN A 59 -7.00 29.57 -24.79
N ALA A 60 -7.55 30.59 -25.42
CA ALA A 60 -8.80 30.47 -26.19
C ALA A 60 -8.60 29.71 -27.52
N PRO A 61 -9.58 28.92 -28.04
CA PRO A 61 -10.90 28.72 -27.42
C PRO A 61 -10.87 27.74 -26.23
N THR A 62 -11.52 28.09 -25.15
CA THR A 62 -11.60 27.27 -23.93
C THR A 62 -13.07 27.11 -23.50
N SER A 63 -13.36 26.02 -22.78
CA SER A 63 -14.66 25.81 -22.11
C SER A 63 -14.65 26.26 -20.65
N LEU A 64 -13.57 26.86 -20.17
CA LEU A 64 -13.41 27.31 -18.78
C LEU A 64 -13.34 28.83 -18.71
N LEU A 65 -14.09 29.38 -17.75
CA LEU A 65 -14.06 30.79 -17.40
C LEU A 65 -13.53 30.99 -15.99
N VAL A 66 -12.76 32.04 -15.78
CA VAL A 66 -12.38 32.56 -14.47
C VAL A 66 -13.31 33.71 -14.15
N VAL A 67 -14.03 33.62 -13.04
CA VAL A 67 -14.91 34.68 -12.53
C VAL A 67 -14.35 35.13 -11.19
N THR A 68 -13.89 36.39 -11.11
CA THR A 68 -13.38 36.99 -9.88
C THR A 68 -14.47 37.82 -9.22
N LEU A 69 -14.76 37.56 -7.96
CA LEU A 69 -15.74 38.25 -7.13
C LEU A 69 -15.13 39.49 -6.48
N SER A 70 -15.95 40.49 -6.17
CA SER A 70 -15.52 41.69 -5.43
C SER A 70 -15.21 41.37 -3.96
N GLU A 71 -15.90 40.40 -3.39
CA GLU A 71 -15.73 39.94 -2.00
C GLU A 71 -15.75 38.43 -1.91
N ALA A 72 -15.16 37.86 -0.84
CA ALA A 72 -15.15 36.45 -0.57
C ALA A 72 -16.52 35.99 -0.04
N PRO A 73 -17.14 34.96 -0.65
CA PRO A 73 -18.36 34.38 -0.11
C PRO A 73 -18.10 33.51 1.13
N ASP A 74 -19.15 33.28 1.92
CA ASP A 74 -19.12 32.27 2.97
C ASP A 74 -19.24 30.87 2.34
N VAL A 75 -18.27 30.01 2.58
CA VAL A 75 -18.21 28.64 2.00
C VAL A 75 -19.32 27.72 2.52
N THR A 76 -20.03 28.11 3.58
CA THR A 76 -21.19 27.38 4.14
C THR A 76 -22.51 27.71 3.46
N HIS A 77 -22.53 28.80 2.70
CA HIS A 77 -23.72 29.25 2.01
C HIS A 77 -23.92 28.54 0.68
N VAL A 78 -25.13 28.48 0.21
CA VAL A 78 -25.48 27.97 -1.12
C VAL A 78 -25.31 29.11 -2.11
N LEU A 79 -24.28 29.01 -2.94
CA LEU A 79 -24.01 30.01 -3.98
C LEU A 79 -24.48 29.46 -5.32
N GLU A 80 -25.15 30.27 -6.10
CA GLU A 80 -25.53 29.98 -7.49
C GLU A 80 -24.89 31.03 -8.42
N ILE A 81 -24.26 30.54 -9.47
CA ILE A 81 -23.77 31.38 -10.57
C ILE A 81 -24.67 31.18 -11.80
N ASP A 82 -25.17 32.28 -12.34
CA ASP A 82 -25.92 32.33 -13.60
C ASP A 82 -25.16 33.14 -14.62
N ILE A 83 -25.05 32.61 -15.82
CA ILE A 83 -24.46 33.31 -16.97
C ILE A 83 -25.55 33.51 -18.01
N GLN A 84 -25.89 34.73 -18.31
CA GLN A 84 -26.94 35.09 -19.25
C GLN A 84 -26.82 34.32 -20.56
N GLU A 85 -27.89 33.66 -21.00
CA GLU A 85 -27.99 32.79 -22.17
C GLU A 85 -27.27 31.43 -22.04
N HIS A 86 -26.47 31.22 -20.98
CA HIS A 86 -25.71 29.97 -20.76
C HIS A 86 -26.25 29.13 -19.61
N GLY A 87 -27.13 29.69 -18.76
CA GLY A 87 -27.76 29.01 -17.59
C GLY A 87 -26.97 29.06 -16.31
N SER A 88 -27.46 28.41 -15.28
CA SER A 88 -26.93 28.47 -13.92
C SER A 88 -26.49 27.14 -13.36
N THR A 89 -25.67 27.18 -12.31
CA THR A 89 -25.29 26.02 -11.48
C THR A 89 -24.88 26.46 -10.09
N VAL A 90 -24.92 25.53 -9.13
CA VAL A 90 -24.39 25.74 -7.78
C VAL A 90 -22.86 25.77 -7.81
N VAL A 91 -22.27 26.68 -7.04
CA VAL A 91 -20.82 26.80 -6.88
C VAL A 91 -20.36 25.88 -5.74
N ILE A 92 -19.44 24.97 -6.03
CA ILE A 92 -18.90 24.02 -5.07
C ILE A 92 -17.58 24.57 -4.52
N PRO A 93 -17.45 24.84 -3.20
CA PRO A 93 -16.17 25.15 -2.58
C PRO A 93 -15.20 23.96 -2.71
N ARG A 94 -14.04 24.16 -3.36
CA ARG A 94 -13.08 23.09 -3.61
C ARG A 94 -11.68 23.48 -3.13
N ASN A 95 -10.80 23.98 -3.98
CA ASN A 95 -9.42 24.32 -3.60
C ASN A 95 -9.32 25.54 -2.66
N VAL A 96 -10.35 26.38 -2.56
CA VAL A 96 -10.45 27.41 -1.52
C VAL A 96 -10.27 26.84 -0.11
N LEU A 97 -10.64 25.57 0.10
CA LEU A 97 -10.51 24.88 1.38
C LEU A 97 -9.06 24.50 1.72
N ASN A 98 -8.11 24.72 0.80
CA ASN A 98 -6.67 24.60 1.08
C ASN A 98 -6.10 25.83 1.80
N ASP A 99 -6.90 26.93 1.91
CA ASP A 99 -6.49 28.10 2.66
C ASP A 99 -6.32 27.77 4.15
N ALA A 100 -5.33 28.39 4.78
CA ALA A 100 -4.99 28.17 6.18
C ALA A 100 -6.19 28.40 7.14
N LEU A 101 -7.20 29.19 6.72
CA LEU A 101 -8.44 29.41 7.46
C LEU A 101 -9.24 28.11 7.69
N TYR A 102 -9.15 27.16 6.76
CA TYR A 102 -9.88 25.89 6.78
C TYR A 102 -9.02 24.68 7.11
N VAL A 103 -7.73 24.88 7.33
CA VAL A 103 -6.81 23.80 7.72
C VAL A 103 -6.81 23.66 9.24
N TYR A 104 -7.06 22.46 9.70
CA TYR A 104 -6.97 22.10 11.12
C TYR A 104 -5.73 21.27 11.40
N ASP A 105 -4.89 21.67 12.33
CA ASP A 105 -3.61 21.03 12.69
C ASP A 105 -3.64 20.31 14.06
N GLY A 106 -4.77 20.33 14.77
CA GLY A 106 -4.93 19.58 16.03
C GLY A 106 -4.95 18.07 15.84
N ASP A 107 -4.77 17.35 16.94
CA ASP A 107 -4.65 15.88 16.98
C ASP A 107 -5.89 15.15 17.52
N ASP A 108 -7.01 15.88 17.67
CA ASP A 108 -8.25 15.40 18.30
C ASP A 108 -9.42 15.21 17.29
N LEU A 109 -9.14 15.07 15.99
CA LEU A 109 -10.17 14.67 15.02
C LEU A 109 -10.66 13.25 15.32
N GLY A 110 -11.98 13.06 15.21
CA GLY A 110 -12.65 11.83 15.59
C GLY A 110 -13.27 11.90 16.98
N VAL A 111 -13.19 10.79 17.71
CA VAL A 111 -13.75 10.65 19.06
C VAL A 111 -12.66 10.55 20.10
N THR A 112 -12.73 11.41 21.11
CA THR A 112 -11.92 11.31 22.32
C THR A 112 -12.79 10.88 23.49
N TYR A 113 -12.63 9.64 23.94
CA TYR A 113 -13.42 9.05 25.02
C TYR A 113 -12.71 9.12 26.36
N THR A 114 -13.48 9.46 27.38
CA THR A 114 -13.16 9.23 28.81
C THR A 114 -14.39 8.68 29.52
N PRO A 115 -14.26 8.01 30.70
CA PRO A 115 -15.42 7.53 31.45
C PRO A 115 -16.39 8.65 31.90
N GLY A 116 -15.93 9.90 31.96
CA GLY A 116 -16.76 11.04 32.36
C GLY A 116 -17.43 11.77 31.20
N SER A 117 -16.84 11.74 30.02
CA SER A 117 -17.34 12.46 28.85
C SER A 117 -16.74 11.94 27.54
N THR A 118 -17.42 12.20 26.44
CA THR A 118 -16.94 11.89 25.09
C THR A 118 -16.96 13.16 24.25
N ALA A 119 -15.82 13.53 23.69
CA ALA A 119 -15.69 14.62 22.74
C ALA A 119 -15.74 14.11 21.29
N PHE A 120 -16.40 14.86 20.43
CA PHE A 120 -16.51 14.59 18.99
C PHE A 120 -15.99 15.81 18.25
N ARG A 121 -15.04 15.60 17.34
CA ARG A 121 -14.55 16.63 16.43
C ARG A 121 -14.47 16.10 15.01
N VAL A 122 -15.04 16.83 14.07
CA VAL A 122 -15.02 16.46 12.64
C VAL A 122 -14.74 17.69 11.77
N TRP A 123 -13.99 17.50 10.70
CA TRP A 123 -13.74 18.55 9.72
C TRP A 123 -14.86 18.58 8.68
N GLY A 124 -15.50 19.74 8.58
CA GLY A 124 -16.63 19.98 7.68
C GLY A 124 -16.79 21.49 7.42
N PRO A 125 -15.81 22.15 6.77
CA PRO A 125 -15.78 23.61 6.63
C PRO A 125 -16.97 24.17 5.84
N THR A 126 -17.56 23.37 4.96
CA THR A 126 -18.68 23.76 4.10
C THR A 126 -20.05 23.43 4.70
N ALA A 127 -20.09 22.77 5.84
CA ALA A 127 -21.34 22.46 6.51
C ALA A 127 -22.00 23.72 7.09
N SER A 128 -23.31 23.89 6.89
CA SER A 128 -24.13 24.94 7.52
C SER A 128 -24.68 24.48 8.88
N ASP A 129 -24.83 23.17 9.07
CA ASP A 129 -25.28 22.54 10.33
C ASP A 129 -24.69 21.16 10.52
N MET A 130 -24.42 20.79 11.78
CA MET A 130 -23.88 19.47 12.11
C MET A 130 -24.33 19.00 13.51
N SER A 131 -24.69 17.73 13.60
CA SER A 131 -25.07 17.07 14.84
C SER A 131 -24.49 15.68 14.95
N VAL A 132 -24.31 15.19 16.18
CA VAL A 132 -23.99 13.76 16.44
C VAL A 132 -25.28 13.03 16.76
N LEU A 133 -25.50 11.92 16.06
CA LEU A 133 -26.57 10.95 16.33
C LEU A 133 -26.00 9.81 17.17
N LEU A 134 -26.54 9.56 18.36
CA LEU A 134 -26.06 8.57 19.29
C LEU A 134 -27.06 7.40 19.40
N TYR A 135 -26.51 6.18 19.37
CA TYR A 135 -27.26 4.92 19.41
C TYR A 135 -26.68 3.99 20.47
N ARG A 136 -27.54 3.22 21.19
CA ARG A 136 -27.10 2.25 22.20
C ARG A 136 -26.65 0.91 21.63
N SER A 137 -26.98 0.63 20.41
CA SER A 137 -26.59 -0.62 19.72
C SER A 137 -26.43 -0.37 18.21
N GLU A 138 -25.70 -1.26 17.55
CA GLU A 138 -25.33 -1.11 16.13
C GLU A 138 -26.55 -1.02 15.17
N ALA A 139 -27.64 -1.70 15.48
CA ALA A 139 -28.89 -1.68 14.69
C ALA A 139 -30.06 -1.01 15.42
N GLY A 140 -29.84 -0.43 16.61
CA GLY A 140 -30.91 0.18 17.42
C GLY A 140 -31.38 1.52 16.89
N PRO A 141 -32.52 2.03 17.42
CA PRO A 141 -33.04 3.34 17.08
C PRO A 141 -32.17 4.46 17.63
N LEU A 142 -32.32 5.65 17.05
CA LEU A 142 -31.70 6.87 17.56
C LEU A 142 -32.07 7.07 19.03
N THR A 143 -31.06 7.24 19.89
CA THR A 143 -31.23 7.45 21.31
C THR A 143 -31.14 8.94 21.66
N LYS A 144 -30.19 9.65 21.06
CA LYS A 144 -29.98 11.08 21.33
C LYS A 144 -29.42 11.76 20.10
N LEU A 145 -29.87 12.98 19.83
CA LEU A 145 -29.26 13.93 18.90
C LEU A 145 -28.59 15.03 19.70
N VAL A 146 -27.36 15.39 19.34
CA VAL A 146 -26.59 16.45 20.01
C VAL A 146 -26.04 17.39 18.96
N GLU A 147 -26.45 18.65 19.02
CA GLU A 147 -25.96 19.71 18.12
C GLU A 147 -24.47 19.98 18.38
N MET A 148 -23.72 20.17 17.32
CA MET A 148 -22.30 20.54 17.35
C MET A 148 -22.13 22.03 17.14
N GLN A 149 -21.01 22.56 17.60
CA GLN A 149 -20.65 23.97 17.41
C GLN A 149 -19.45 24.07 16.44
N ARG A 150 -19.48 25.10 15.60
CA ARG A 150 -18.34 25.45 14.77
C ARG A 150 -17.14 25.80 15.62
N SER A 151 -15.97 25.33 15.17
CA SER A 151 -14.69 25.52 15.84
C SER A 151 -13.60 25.88 14.81
N ASP A 152 -12.37 26.00 15.26
CA ASP A 152 -11.23 26.42 14.46
C ASP A 152 -10.95 25.50 13.26
N GLY A 153 -10.35 26.05 12.20
CA GLY A 153 -9.89 25.31 11.02
C GLY A 153 -11.02 24.60 10.26
N GLY A 154 -12.25 25.11 10.31
CA GLY A 154 -13.41 24.49 9.64
C GLY A 154 -13.93 23.23 10.32
N THR A 155 -13.58 23.00 11.59
CA THR A 155 -14.08 21.84 12.35
C THR A 155 -15.40 22.14 13.06
N TRP A 156 -16.08 21.05 13.46
CA TRP A 156 -17.24 21.04 14.34
C TRP A 156 -16.92 20.24 15.59
N TYR A 157 -17.39 20.69 16.75
CA TYR A 157 -17.05 20.11 18.03
C TYR A 157 -18.25 20.05 18.96
N VAL A 158 -18.33 18.95 19.74
CA VAL A 158 -19.22 18.84 20.90
C VAL A 158 -18.64 17.88 21.92
N GLN A 159 -18.88 18.16 23.20
CA GLN A 159 -18.60 17.24 24.31
C GLN A 159 -19.92 16.78 24.92
N VAL A 160 -20.05 15.48 25.12
CA VAL A 160 -21.22 14.85 25.73
C VAL A 160 -20.83 14.22 27.06
N GLU A 161 -21.46 14.67 28.14
CA GLU A 161 -21.21 14.15 29.48
C GLU A 161 -21.78 12.74 29.69
N GLY A 162 -21.07 11.93 30.48
CA GLY A 162 -21.40 10.57 30.83
C GLY A 162 -20.57 9.54 30.07
N ASP A 163 -20.68 8.29 30.51
CA ASP A 163 -19.99 7.16 29.94
C ASP A 163 -20.74 6.65 28.70
N LEU A 164 -20.13 6.85 27.52
CA LEU A 164 -20.67 6.43 26.24
C LEU A 164 -19.88 5.27 25.60
N VAL A 165 -19.03 4.57 26.35
CA VAL A 165 -18.30 3.41 25.80
C VAL A 165 -19.28 2.39 25.23
N ASN A 166 -18.95 1.82 24.07
CA ASN A 166 -19.76 0.88 23.30
C ASN A 166 -21.09 1.44 22.74
N TRP A 167 -21.28 2.77 22.76
CA TRP A 167 -22.34 3.38 21.98
C TRP A 167 -21.87 3.57 20.55
N TYR A 168 -22.84 3.69 19.63
CA TYR A 168 -22.59 3.94 18.22
C TYR A 168 -23.00 5.37 17.87
N TYR A 169 -22.39 5.88 16.81
CA TYR A 169 -22.67 7.26 16.38
C TYR A 169 -22.57 7.45 14.86
N LEU A 170 -23.22 8.49 14.38
CA LEU A 170 -23.10 9.06 13.03
C LEU A 170 -23.06 10.57 13.15
N TYR A 171 -22.47 11.24 12.19
CA TYR A 171 -22.67 12.66 11.97
C TYR A 171 -23.89 12.86 11.09
N LEU A 172 -24.75 13.82 11.45
CA LEU A 172 -25.81 14.37 10.61
C LEU A 172 -25.29 15.73 10.12
N VAL A 173 -25.06 15.86 8.83
CA VAL A 173 -24.43 17.04 8.24
C VAL A 173 -25.34 17.68 7.20
N THR A 174 -25.43 19.00 7.18
CA THR A 174 -26.10 19.77 6.14
C THR A 174 -25.07 20.55 5.34
N VAL A 175 -24.93 20.21 4.06
CA VAL A 175 -24.03 20.88 3.11
C VAL A 175 -24.83 21.28 1.89
N GLN A 176 -24.71 22.53 1.46
CA GLN A 176 -25.43 23.07 0.28
C GLN A 176 -26.94 22.77 0.31
N GLY A 177 -27.57 22.85 1.50
CA GLY A 177 -28.98 22.58 1.70
C GLY A 177 -29.39 21.09 1.69
N VAL A 178 -28.47 20.16 1.54
CA VAL A 178 -28.71 18.71 1.61
C VAL A 178 -28.29 18.18 2.97
N THR A 179 -29.23 17.56 3.70
CA THR A 179 -28.96 16.93 4.99
C THR A 179 -28.81 15.43 4.83
N GLN A 180 -27.71 14.88 5.32
CA GLN A 180 -27.37 13.46 5.19
C GLN A 180 -26.55 12.96 6.38
N THR A 181 -26.43 11.63 6.53
CA THR A 181 -25.59 11.02 7.56
C THR A 181 -24.27 10.55 6.98
N ALA A 182 -23.19 10.64 7.78
CA ALA A 182 -21.88 10.13 7.45
C ALA A 182 -21.29 9.38 8.65
N VAL A 183 -20.53 8.31 8.37
CA VAL A 183 -19.63 7.69 9.35
C VAL A 183 -18.40 8.57 9.50
N ASP A 184 -17.85 8.61 10.69
CA ASP A 184 -16.66 9.37 10.98
C ASP A 184 -15.43 8.78 10.24
N PRO A 185 -14.76 9.53 9.37
CA PRO A 185 -13.51 9.05 8.74
C PRO A 185 -12.40 8.73 9.75
N TYR A 186 -12.43 9.35 10.93
CA TYR A 186 -11.49 9.09 12.02
C TYR A 186 -12.01 8.07 13.04
N ALA A 187 -13.08 7.32 12.75
CA ALA A 187 -13.57 6.26 13.64
C ALA A 187 -12.47 5.24 13.96
N ARG A 188 -12.39 4.81 15.23
CA ARG A 188 -11.42 3.83 15.73
C ARG A 188 -12.06 2.45 15.99
N ALA A 189 -13.37 2.38 15.89
CA ALA A 189 -14.16 1.16 15.93
C ALA A 189 -15.46 1.38 15.14
N LEU A 190 -16.01 0.30 14.61
CA LEU A 190 -17.18 0.32 13.72
C LEU A 190 -18.20 -0.75 14.13
N SER A 191 -19.44 -0.54 13.73
CA SER A 191 -20.43 -1.61 13.66
C SER A 191 -20.12 -2.53 12.48
N VAL A 192 -20.75 -3.70 12.43
CA VAL A 192 -20.68 -4.63 11.30
C VAL A 192 -20.99 -3.90 9.99
N ASN A 193 -20.18 -4.19 8.95
CA ASN A 193 -20.26 -3.54 7.63
C ASN A 193 -20.08 -2.01 7.68
N ALA A 194 -19.38 -1.48 8.67
CA ALA A 194 -19.06 -0.06 8.82
C ALA A 194 -20.26 0.90 8.67
N THR A 195 -21.43 0.53 9.21
CA THR A 195 -22.64 1.36 9.08
C THR A 195 -22.72 2.48 10.11
N ARG A 196 -21.95 2.39 11.20
CA ARG A 196 -21.83 3.39 12.27
C ARG A 196 -20.44 3.37 12.86
N GLY A 197 -19.93 4.51 13.30
CA GLY A 197 -18.81 4.58 14.22
C GLY A 197 -19.19 4.04 15.59
N MET A 198 -18.23 3.45 16.31
CA MET A 198 -18.41 2.97 17.68
C MET A 198 -17.45 3.70 18.60
N ILE A 199 -17.95 4.14 19.77
CA ILE A 199 -17.15 4.77 20.82
C ILE A 199 -16.44 3.67 21.61
N VAL A 200 -15.11 3.68 21.59
CA VAL A 200 -14.29 2.61 22.15
C VAL A 200 -13.28 3.16 23.17
N ASN A 201 -13.03 2.38 24.20
CA ASN A 201 -11.84 2.54 25.04
C ASN A 201 -10.73 1.63 24.51
N LEU A 202 -9.81 2.18 23.70
CA LEU A 202 -8.74 1.40 23.07
C LEU A 202 -7.84 0.70 24.07
N GLN A 203 -7.51 1.36 25.20
CA GLN A 203 -6.66 0.77 26.24
C GLN A 203 -7.30 -0.47 26.90
N ALA A 204 -8.63 -0.48 27.03
CA ALA A 204 -9.35 -1.64 27.57
C ALA A 204 -9.31 -2.86 26.62
N ASN A 205 -8.91 -2.68 25.39
CA ASN A 205 -8.79 -3.71 24.35
C ASN A 205 -7.34 -4.15 24.10
N ASN A 206 -6.39 -3.68 24.92
CA ASN A 206 -5.01 -4.15 24.88
C ASN A 206 -4.91 -5.58 25.41
N PRO A 207 -4.27 -6.51 24.67
CA PRO A 207 -3.98 -7.83 25.20
C PRO A 207 -2.96 -7.74 26.34
N PRO A 208 -2.87 -8.75 27.20
CA PRO A 208 -1.81 -8.83 28.22
C PRO A 208 -0.43 -8.65 27.59
N ALA A 209 0.45 -7.91 28.26
CA ALA A 209 1.81 -7.56 27.84
C ALA A 209 1.91 -6.54 26.65
N TRP A 210 0.80 -6.00 26.16
CA TRP A 210 0.81 -5.01 25.06
C TRP A 210 1.70 -3.80 25.36
N GLU A 211 1.62 -3.26 26.56
CA GLU A 211 2.43 -2.07 26.96
C GLU A 211 3.96 -2.36 27.03
N GLN A 212 4.36 -3.62 27.03
CA GLN A 212 5.76 -4.04 27.02
C GLN A 212 6.24 -4.46 25.64
N ASP A 213 5.34 -4.49 24.65
CA ASP A 213 5.68 -4.84 23.29
C ASP A 213 6.52 -3.73 22.63
N SER A 214 7.60 -4.12 21.98
CA SER A 214 8.52 -3.19 21.33
C SER A 214 8.83 -3.53 19.86
N GLY A 215 8.31 -4.65 19.37
CA GLY A 215 8.65 -5.16 18.05
C GLY A 215 10.14 -5.48 17.84
N PRO A 216 10.51 -6.12 16.75
CA PRO A 216 11.90 -6.31 16.37
C PRO A 216 12.47 -5.02 15.79
N THR A 217 13.72 -4.70 16.12
CA THR A 217 14.39 -3.50 15.60
C THR A 217 15.33 -3.85 14.45
N LEU A 218 15.12 -3.24 13.29
CA LEU A 218 16.09 -3.28 12.18
C LEU A 218 17.26 -2.35 12.44
N THR A 219 18.47 -2.83 12.17
CA THR A 219 19.66 -1.96 12.18
C THR A 219 19.72 -1.13 10.89
N GLN A 220 19.42 -1.75 9.76
CA GLN A 220 19.36 -1.13 8.45
C GLN A 220 18.16 -1.69 7.67
N PRO A 221 17.49 -0.93 6.79
CA PRO A 221 16.38 -1.44 5.97
C PRO A 221 16.74 -2.69 5.15
N VAL A 222 17.99 -2.82 4.68
CA VAL A 222 18.48 -4.00 3.92
C VAL A 222 18.59 -5.28 4.75
N ASP A 223 18.43 -5.17 6.08
CA ASP A 223 18.36 -6.34 6.96
C ASP A 223 16.98 -7.02 6.92
N ALA A 224 15.97 -6.32 6.38
CA ALA A 224 14.65 -6.88 6.22
C ALA A 224 14.63 -7.98 5.15
N ILE A 225 13.86 -9.03 5.43
CA ILE A 225 13.41 -10.05 4.49
C ILE A 225 11.90 -10.11 4.65
N VAL A 226 11.19 -9.62 3.64
CA VAL A 226 9.74 -9.42 3.70
C VAL A 226 9.02 -10.63 3.11
N TYR A 227 7.99 -11.09 3.80
CA TYR A 227 7.14 -12.19 3.39
C TYR A 227 5.68 -11.74 3.33
N GLU A 228 5.05 -11.83 2.17
CA GLU A 228 3.70 -11.36 1.93
C GLU A 228 2.66 -12.42 2.29
N VAL A 229 1.64 -12.03 3.06
CA VAL A 229 0.53 -12.91 3.42
C VAL A 229 -0.81 -12.20 3.34
N HIS A 230 -1.86 -12.97 3.03
CA HIS A 230 -3.24 -12.59 3.26
C HIS A 230 -3.75 -13.32 4.51
N VAL A 231 -4.44 -12.63 5.42
CA VAL A 231 -4.86 -13.20 6.72
C VAL A 231 -5.63 -14.50 6.55
N ARG A 232 -6.59 -14.53 5.61
CA ARG A 232 -7.42 -15.71 5.38
C ARG A 232 -6.64 -16.83 4.69
N ASP A 233 -5.89 -16.52 3.62
CA ASP A 233 -5.15 -17.52 2.83
C ASP A 233 -4.19 -18.33 3.67
N PHE A 234 -3.53 -17.68 4.63
CA PHE A 234 -2.47 -18.25 5.46
C PHE A 234 -2.95 -19.45 6.28
N SER A 235 -4.21 -19.45 6.72
CA SER A 235 -4.70 -20.42 7.69
C SER A 235 -5.93 -21.22 7.27
N ILE A 236 -6.65 -20.79 6.21
CA ILE A 236 -7.97 -21.35 5.87
C ILE A 236 -7.92 -22.80 5.36
N ASP A 237 -6.78 -23.28 4.88
CA ASP A 237 -6.59 -24.69 4.46
C ASP A 237 -7.07 -25.63 5.59
N PRO A 238 -7.97 -26.59 5.28
CA PRO A 238 -8.40 -27.62 6.23
C PRO A 238 -7.25 -28.38 6.90
N HIS A 239 -6.13 -28.52 6.20
CA HIS A 239 -4.95 -29.26 6.66
C HIS A 239 -3.89 -28.40 7.35
N SER A 240 -4.16 -27.11 7.57
CA SER A 240 -3.20 -26.19 8.21
C SER A 240 -2.86 -26.55 9.67
N GLY A 241 -3.66 -27.37 10.33
CA GLY A 241 -3.53 -27.66 11.76
C GLY A 241 -3.95 -26.51 12.68
N MET A 242 -4.21 -25.32 12.13
CA MET A 242 -4.67 -24.16 12.88
C MET A 242 -6.16 -24.25 13.21
N THR A 243 -6.56 -23.70 14.36
CA THR A 243 -7.95 -23.71 14.87
C THR A 243 -8.74 -22.51 14.36
N HIS A 244 -8.14 -21.31 14.43
CA HIS A 244 -8.79 -20.03 14.06
C HIS A 244 -8.60 -19.72 12.57
N LYS A 245 -9.09 -20.62 11.71
CA LYS A 245 -8.91 -20.54 10.25
C LYS A 245 -9.48 -19.26 9.66
N GLY A 246 -8.66 -18.54 8.91
CA GLY A 246 -9.03 -17.29 8.24
C GLY A 246 -9.08 -16.06 9.14
N HIS A 247 -8.65 -16.17 10.40
CA HIS A 247 -8.72 -15.10 11.39
C HIS A 247 -7.34 -14.64 11.88
N TYR A 248 -7.27 -13.42 12.45
CA TYR A 248 -6.07 -12.87 13.08
C TYR A 248 -5.46 -13.83 14.10
N LEU A 249 -6.29 -14.51 14.88
CA LEU A 249 -5.84 -15.43 15.93
C LEU A 249 -5.08 -16.65 15.42
N ALA A 250 -5.18 -16.99 14.13
CA ALA A 250 -4.36 -18.06 13.54
C ALA A 250 -2.85 -17.79 13.68
N PHE A 251 -2.45 -16.51 13.64
CA PHE A 251 -1.05 -16.09 13.82
C PHE A 251 -0.56 -16.19 15.27
N THR A 252 -1.44 -16.45 16.22
CA THR A 252 -1.08 -16.63 17.64
C THR A 252 -0.87 -18.10 18.02
N GLU A 253 -1.24 -19.03 17.14
CA GLU A 253 -1.19 -20.46 17.40
C GLU A 253 0.24 -21.01 17.16
N GLN A 254 0.79 -21.65 18.18
CA GLN A 254 2.11 -22.28 18.14
C GLN A 254 1.99 -23.80 18.04
N GLU A 255 3.06 -24.46 17.64
CA GLU A 255 3.16 -25.91 17.49
C GLU A 255 2.11 -26.51 16.53
N THR A 256 1.63 -25.68 15.56
CA THR A 256 0.68 -26.15 14.56
C THR A 256 1.41 -27.03 13.52
N ARG A 257 0.74 -28.12 13.11
CA ARG A 257 1.30 -29.09 12.18
C ARG A 257 0.35 -29.42 11.05
N GLY A 258 0.90 -29.48 9.86
CA GLY A 258 0.24 -29.90 8.64
C GLY A 258 0.51 -31.37 8.29
N PRO A 259 0.21 -31.77 7.04
CA PRO A 259 0.52 -33.10 6.54
C PRO A 259 1.99 -33.49 6.74
N GLU A 260 2.24 -34.78 7.02
CA GLU A 260 3.60 -35.31 7.27
C GLU A 260 4.37 -34.56 8.39
N ASP A 261 3.63 -33.98 9.33
CA ASP A 261 4.17 -33.28 10.51
C ASP A 261 5.01 -32.01 10.18
N VAL A 262 4.77 -31.38 9.00
CA VAL A 262 5.44 -30.11 8.68
C VAL A 262 4.93 -28.98 9.59
N ALA A 263 5.80 -28.08 10.00
CA ALA A 263 5.41 -26.86 10.71
C ALA A 263 4.54 -25.98 9.81
N THR A 264 3.47 -25.42 10.39
CA THR A 264 2.56 -24.48 9.72
C THR A 264 2.46 -23.20 10.54
N GLY A 265 1.69 -22.22 10.07
CA GLY A 265 1.47 -21.01 10.84
C GLY A 265 2.76 -20.26 11.17
N ILE A 266 2.78 -19.66 12.34
CA ILE A 266 3.91 -18.86 12.83
C ILE A 266 5.21 -19.67 12.94
N ASP A 267 5.12 -20.95 13.27
CA ASP A 267 6.29 -21.83 13.34
C ASP A 267 6.95 -22.02 11.97
N SER A 268 6.16 -22.05 10.88
CA SER A 268 6.69 -22.10 9.53
C SER A 268 7.44 -20.81 9.15
N LEU A 269 6.93 -19.65 9.55
CA LEU A 269 7.58 -18.36 9.33
C LEU A 269 8.92 -18.30 10.08
N HIS A 270 8.95 -18.80 11.30
CA HIS A 270 10.17 -18.87 12.10
C HIS A 270 11.18 -19.85 11.50
N GLU A 271 10.73 -21.02 11.04
CA GLU A 271 11.56 -22.03 10.35
C GLU A 271 12.18 -21.47 9.06
N LEU A 272 11.38 -20.72 8.27
CA LEU A 272 11.85 -20.05 7.05
C LEU A 272 12.89 -18.96 7.36
N GLY A 273 12.77 -18.29 8.50
CA GLY A 273 13.74 -17.30 8.98
C GLY A 273 13.54 -15.90 8.42
N ILE A 274 12.33 -15.56 7.97
CA ILE A 274 11.98 -14.18 7.54
C ILE A 274 12.04 -13.21 8.70
N THR A 275 12.09 -11.91 8.42
CA THR A 275 12.16 -10.87 9.45
C THR A 275 10.89 -10.06 9.58
N HIS A 276 10.10 -9.94 8.52
CA HIS A 276 8.87 -9.16 8.47
C HIS A 276 7.79 -9.89 7.69
N VAL A 277 6.57 -9.80 8.17
CA VAL A 277 5.37 -10.18 7.43
C VAL A 277 4.72 -8.90 6.90
N GLN A 278 4.51 -8.82 5.58
CA GLN A 278 3.60 -7.86 4.99
C GLN A 278 2.22 -8.49 4.92
N VAL A 279 1.26 -7.89 5.59
CA VAL A 279 -0.13 -8.36 5.58
C VAL A 279 -0.89 -7.56 4.52
N LEU A 280 -1.56 -8.26 3.57
CA LEU A 280 -2.49 -7.63 2.62
C LEU A 280 -3.54 -6.81 3.38
N PRO A 281 -4.28 -5.91 2.71
CA PRO A 281 -5.10 -4.93 3.42
C PRO A 281 -5.91 -5.49 4.58
N VAL A 282 -5.75 -4.89 5.74
CA VAL A 282 -6.48 -5.20 6.98
C VAL A 282 -7.25 -4.01 7.52
N GLU A 283 -7.27 -2.90 6.78
CA GLU A 283 -8.19 -1.79 7.00
C GLU A 283 -9.60 -2.24 6.60
N GLU A 284 -10.64 -1.70 7.24
CA GLU A 284 -12.03 -2.02 6.91
C GLU A 284 -12.35 -1.74 5.44
N PHE A 285 -12.72 -2.77 4.67
CA PHE A 285 -13.00 -2.69 3.25
C PHE A 285 -14.46 -3.11 2.91
N ALA A 286 -14.92 -2.82 1.71
CA ALA A 286 -16.35 -2.82 1.41
C ALA A 286 -16.89 -4.10 0.73
N SER A 287 -16.02 -4.88 0.07
CA SER A 287 -16.44 -6.01 -0.78
C SER A 287 -16.91 -7.24 -0.03
N ILE A 288 -16.80 -7.28 1.29
CA ILE A 288 -17.23 -8.41 2.12
C ILE A 288 -18.44 -7.99 2.95
N ASP A 289 -19.48 -8.81 2.97
CA ASP A 289 -20.52 -8.75 3.99
C ASP A 289 -20.06 -9.54 5.21
N GLU A 290 -19.68 -8.84 6.28
CA GLU A 290 -19.17 -9.43 7.52
C GLU A 290 -20.16 -10.39 8.21
N TYR A 291 -21.45 -10.41 7.81
CA TYR A 291 -22.43 -11.41 8.26
C TYR A 291 -22.31 -12.75 7.52
N ALA A 292 -21.56 -12.80 6.42
CA ALA A 292 -21.46 -13.98 5.56
C ALA A 292 -20.08 -14.64 5.68
N ALA A 293 -20.06 -15.90 6.14
CA ALA A 293 -18.82 -16.62 6.48
C ALA A 293 -17.90 -16.97 5.30
N ASP A 294 -18.43 -17.04 4.07
CA ASP A 294 -17.73 -17.63 2.92
C ASP A 294 -17.36 -16.61 1.83
N GLN A 295 -17.21 -15.34 2.20
CA GLN A 295 -16.81 -14.31 1.25
C GLN A 295 -15.29 -14.12 1.25
N TYR A 296 -14.76 -13.78 0.09
CA TYR A 296 -13.33 -13.60 -0.12
C TYR A 296 -13.03 -12.35 -0.96
N ASN A 297 -12.13 -11.54 -0.50
CA ASN A 297 -11.53 -10.43 -1.26
C ASN A 297 -10.14 -10.13 -0.69
N TRP A 298 -9.23 -9.59 -1.52
CA TRP A 298 -7.92 -9.12 -1.02
C TRP A 298 -8.00 -7.87 -0.16
N GLY A 299 -9.07 -7.07 -0.28
CA GLY A 299 -9.28 -5.89 0.54
C GLY A 299 -8.81 -4.56 -0.05
N TYR A 300 -8.50 -4.49 -1.36
CA TYR A 300 -8.07 -3.24 -2.01
C TYR A 300 -9.26 -2.34 -2.39
N ASP A 301 -10.27 -2.26 -1.54
CA ASP A 301 -11.43 -1.40 -1.69
C ASP A 301 -11.83 -0.76 -0.35
N PRO A 302 -10.95 0.09 0.21
CA PRO A 302 -11.07 0.61 1.57
C PRO A 302 -12.33 1.46 1.76
N ARG A 303 -12.94 1.29 2.93
CA ARG A 303 -14.10 2.03 3.40
C ARG A 303 -13.77 2.90 4.60
N ASN A 304 -13.02 2.37 5.57
CA ASN A 304 -12.53 3.12 6.71
C ASN A 304 -11.09 2.71 7.03
N TYR A 305 -10.20 3.71 7.10
CA TYR A 305 -8.75 3.51 7.17
C TYR A 305 -8.18 3.31 8.58
N ASN A 306 -9.01 3.39 9.63
CA ASN A 306 -8.50 3.42 11.01
C ASN A 306 -9.05 2.29 11.87
N VAL A 307 -9.68 1.29 11.26
CA VAL A 307 -10.28 0.16 11.98
C VAL A 307 -9.85 -1.15 11.31
N PRO A 308 -9.39 -2.16 12.08
CA PRO A 308 -9.08 -3.47 11.50
C PRO A 308 -10.32 -4.14 10.90
N GLU A 309 -10.15 -4.85 9.79
CA GLU A 309 -11.20 -5.59 9.10
C GLU A 309 -11.90 -6.60 10.02
N GLY A 310 -13.22 -6.53 10.09
CA GLY A 310 -14.00 -7.36 11.00
C GLY A 310 -14.17 -8.80 10.55
N ALA A 311 -14.12 -9.07 9.25
CA ALA A 311 -14.21 -10.44 8.73
C ALA A 311 -13.02 -11.34 9.13
N TYR A 312 -11.89 -10.72 9.52
CA TYR A 312 -10.72 -11.46 10.02
C TYR A 312 -10.75 -11.66 11.54
N ALA A 313 -11.74 -11.15 12.24
CA ALA A 313 -11.95 -11.43 13.66
C ALA A 313 -12.88 -12.64 13.86
N THR A 314 -12.82 -13.26 15.02
CA THR A 314 -13.71 -14.39 15.37
C THR A 314 -15.18 -13.99 15.43
N THR A 315 -15.46 -12.70 15.57
CA THR A 315 -16.78 -12.08 15.40
C THR A 315 -16.62 -10.63 14.92
N PRO A 316 -17.42 -10.18 13.96
CA PRO A 316 -17.37 -8.80 13.48
C PRO A 316 -18.04 -7.80 14.44
N HIS A 317 -18.74 -8.26 15.48
CA HIS A 317 -19.43 -7.42 16.43
C HIS A 317 -18.53 -6.86 17.52
N GLY A 318 -18.59 -5.57 17.76
CA GLY A 318 -17.88 -4.92 18.87
C GLY A 318 -16.38 -4.78 18.65
N THR A 319 -15.58 -5.14 19.66
CA THR A 319 -14.14 -4.87 19.69
C THR A 319 -13.19 -6.04 19.42
N PRO A 320 -13.62 -7.29 19.18
CA PRO A 320 -12.70 -8.40 18.92
C PRO A 320 -11.71 -8.11 17.79
N ARG A 321 -12.13 -7.44 16.69
CA ARG A 321 -11.24 -7.04 15.59
C ARG A 321 -10.01 -6.24 16.07
N ILE A 322 -10.17 -5.38 17.07
CA ILE A 322 -9.10 -4.57 17.66
C ILE A 322 -8.18 -5.46 18.51
N THR A 323 -8.77 -6.23 19.45
CA THR A 323 -8.01 -7.07 20.38
C THR A 323 -7.25 -8.18 19.65
N GLU A 324 -7.90 -8.87 18.72
CA GLU A 324 -7.33 -10.00 17.97
C GLU A 324 -6.24 -9.55 16.99
N PHE A 325 -6.40 -8.39 16.34
CA PHE A 325 -5.33 -7.84 15.52
C PHE A 325 -4.10 -7.46 16.36
N LYS A 326 -4.30 -6.84 17.55
CA LYS A 326 -3.20 -6.61 18.51
C LYS A 326 -2.55 -7.91 18.99
N GLN A 327 -3.32 -8.97 19.20
CA GLN A 327 -2.79 -10.30 19.57
C GLN A 327 -1.95 -10.90 18.46
N MET A 328 -2.35 -10.75 17.18
CA MET A 328 -1.57 -11.15 16.02
C MET A 328 -0.23 -10.42 15.99
N VAL A 329 -0.24 -9.08 16.10
CA VAL A 329 0.99 -8.28 16.11
C VAL A 329 1.90 -8.70 17.25
N LEU A 330 1.37 -8.81 18.48
CA LEU A 330 2.13 -9.23 19.66
C LEU A 330 2.77 -10.61 19.48
N ALA A 331 2.06 -11.56 18.87
CA ALA A 331 2.57 -12.91 18.63
C ALA A 331 3.71 -12.92 17.59
N LEU A 332 3.57 -12.16 16.52
CA LEU A 332 4.62 -12.00 15.50
C LEU A 332 5.86 -11.33 16.11
N HIS A 333 5.70 -10.27 16.88
CA HIS A 333 6.80 -9.61 17.59
C HIS A 333 7.50 -10.54 18.58
N ALA A 334 6.75 -11.34 19.32
CA ALA A 334 7.32 -12.35 20.24
C ALA A 334 8.12 -13.42 19.49
N ALA A 335 7.80 -13.70 18.22
CA ALA A 335 8.58 -14.56 17.33
C ALA A 335 9.77 -13.84 16.64
N GLY A 336 9.98 -12.55 16.94
CA GLY A 336 11.03 -11.74 16.31
C GLY A 336 10.69 -11.30 14.88
N ILE A 337 9.42 -11.25 14.51
CA ILE A 337 8.92 -10.90 13.18
C ILE A 337 8.17 -9.57 13.24
N GLY A 338 8.62 -8.58 12.48
CA GLY A 338 7.94 -7.29 12.36
C GLY A 338 6.70 -7.38 11.47
N VAL A 339 5.79 -6.42 11.61
CA VAL A 339 4.52 -6.37 10.89
C VAL A 339 4.48 -5.13 9.98
N ILE A 340 4.28 -5.37 8.70
CA ILE A 340 4.10 -4.34 7.67
C ILE A 340 2.65 -4.40 7.21
N MET A 341 1.96 -3.27 7.23
CA MET A 341 0.61 -3.16 6.67
C MET A 341 0.66 -2.73 5.21
N ASP A 342 -0.13 -3.41 4.40
CA ASP A 342 -0.47 -2.95 3.06
C ASP A 342 -1.60 -1.92 3.15
N VAL A 343 -1.36 -0.69 2.68
CA VAL A 343 -2.26 0.45 2.86
C VAL A 343 -2.67 1.06 1.53
N VAL A 344 -3.97 1.41 1.42
CA VAL A 344 -4.60 1.80 0.15
C VAL A 344 -5.05 3.26 0.20
N TYR A 345 -4.13 4.21 0.43
CA TYR A 345 -4.45 5.65 0.49
C TYR A 345 -4.57 6.31 -0.89
N ASN A 346 -4.63 5.52 -1.95
CA ASN A 346 -4.74 6.04 -3.31
C ASN A 346 -6.19 6.19 -3.79
N HIS A 347 -7.16 5.44 -3.24
CA HIS A 347 -8.59 5.48 -3.60
C HIS A 347 -9.47 4.98 -2.44
N THR A 348 -10.79 5.07 -2.59
CA THR A 348 -11.79 4.44 -1.74
C THR A 348 -12.72 3.55 -2.57
N PHE A 349 -13.45 2.64 -1.94
CA PHE A 349 -14.45 1.80 -2.60
C PHE A 349 -15.41 2.62 -3.48
N ALA A 350 -15.94 3.71 -2.96
CA ALA A 350 -16.79 4.62 -3.69
C ALA A 350 -16.41 6.07 -3.40
N ALA A 351 -16.36 6.94 -4.41
CA ALA A 351 -16.16 8.37 -4.20
C ALA A 351 -17.50 9.07 -3.97
N HIS A 352 -18.42 8.92 -4.92
CA HIS A 352 -19.77 9.45 -4.75
C HIS A 352 -20.48 8.74 -3.60
N ASP A 353 -21.10 9.48 -2.72
CA ASP A 353 -21.74 8.99 -1.49
C ASP A 353 -20.78 8.37 -0.45
N SER A 354 -19.46 8.51 -0.59
CA SER A 354 -18.52 8.17 0.47
C SER A 354 -18.72 9.09 1.70
N ASP A 355 -18.31 8.62 2.86
CA ASP A 355 -18.37 9.43 4.08
C ASP A 355 -17.55 10.73 3.96
N PHE A 356 -16.45 10.70 3.23
CA PHE A 356 -15.67 11.89 2.86
C PHE A 356 -16.46 12.88 2.02
N ASP A 357 -17.12 12.41 0.95
CA ASP A 357 -17.87 13.26 0.02
C ASP A 357 -19.15 13.82 0.67
N ARG A 358 -19.77 13.05 1.58
CA ARG A 358 -20.91 13.52 2.38
C ARG A 358 -20.56 14.64 3.34
N LEU A 359 -19.37 14.58 3.95
CA LEU A 359 -18.90 15.62 4.87
C LEU A 359 -18.38 16.85 4.13
N VAL A 360 -17.56 16.66 3.07
CA VAL A 360 -16.97 17.77 2.30
C VAL A 360 -16.95 17.40 0.81
N PRO A 361 -18.02 17.72 0.08
CA PRO A 361 -18.17 17.30 -1.32
C PRO A 361 -16.98 17.66 -2.20
N GLN A 362 -16.49 16.69 -2.96
CA GLN A 362 -15.42 16.81 -3.96
C GLN A 362 -14.06 17.31 -3.44
N TYR A 363 -13.85 17.39 -2.14
CA TYR A 363 -12.56 17.83 -1.59
C TYR A 363 -11.56 16.70 -1.49
N TYR A 364 -11.96 15.52 -1.02
CA TYR A 364 -11.03 14.41 -0.78
C TYR A 364 -10.58 13.73 -2.06
N TYR A 365 -11.27 13.93 -3.16
CA TYR A 365 -11.02 13.27 -4.43
C TYR A 365 -10.52 14.23 -5.50
N ARG A 366 -9.67 13.75 -6.40
CA ARG A 366 -9.31 14.48 -7.61
C ARG A 366 -10.47 14.43 -8.59
N THR A 367 -10.87 15.60 -9.06
CA THR A 367 -11.93 15.77 -10.07
C THR A 367 -11.43 16.70 -11.17
N ASN A 368 -11.90 16.48 -12.38
CA ASN A 368 -11.73 17.45 -13.45
C ASN A 368 -12.78 18.57 -13.36
N TYR A 369 -12.65 19.60 -14.16
CA TYR A 369 -13.62 20.72 -14.15
C TYR A 369 -15.02 20.36 -14.66
N ALA A 370 -15.17 19.21 -15.35
CA ALA A 370 -16.47 18.68 -15.76
C ALA A 370 -17.16 17.84 -14.65
N GLY A 371 -16.61 17.84 -13.43
CA GLY A 371 -17.18 17.16 -12.26
C GLY A 371 -16.97 15.67 -12.20
N TYR A 372 -16.22 15.09 -13.14
CA TYR A 372 -15.90 13.66 -13.10
C TYR A 372 -14.71 13.39 -12.19
N TYR A 373 -14.82 12.38 -11.34
CA TYR A 373 -13.69 11.84 -10.61
C TYR A 373 -12.64 11.30 -11.58
N THR A 374 -11.39 11.61 -11.33
CA THR A 374 -10.27 11.06 -12.11
C THR A 374 -9.95 9.64 -11.64
N ASN A 375 -9.31 8.84 -12.49
CA ASN A 375 -9.20 7.40 -12.30
C ASN A 375 -7.75 6.93 -12.37
N GLY A 376 -6.87 7.58 -11.61
CA GLY A 376 -5.48 7.17 -11.50
C GLY A 376 -5.30 5.80 -10.85
N SER A 377 -6.24 5.38 -10.01
CA SER A 377 -6.25 4.05 -9.41
C SER A 377 -6.67 2.93 -10.38
N GLY A 378 -7.38 3.26 -11.47
CA GLY A 378 -7.97 2.26 -12.36
C GLY A 378 -9.34 1.71 -11.89
N VAL A 379 -9.79 2.07 -10.69
CA VAL A 379 -11.05 1.57 -10.08
C VAL A 379 -12.13 2.63 -9.86
N GLY A 380 -11.99 3.78 -10.52
CA GLY A 380 -13.07 4.79 -10.64
C GLY A 380 -12.87 6.07 -9.86
N ASN A 381 -11.89 6.17 -8.97
CA ASN A 381 -11.57 7.38 -8.23
C ASN A 381 -10.10 7.41 -7.78
N GLU A 382 -9.65 8.55 -7.31
CA GLU A 382 -8.35 8.72 -6.65
C GLU A 382 -8.42 9.83 -5.59
N LEU A 383 -7.75 9.62 -4.45
CA LEU A 383 -7.66 10.61 -3.39
C LEU A 383 -6.71 11.76 -3.76
N ALA A 384 -7.10 12.97 -3.40
CA ALA A 384 -6.32 14.20 -3.64
C ALA A 384 -5.28 14.40 -2.51
N THR A 385 -4.29 13.52 -2.45
CA THR A 385 -3.30 13.47 -1.36
C THR A 385 -2.42 14.72 -1.26
N GLU A 386 -2.39 15.56 -2.27
CA GLU A 386 -1.73 16.86 -2.28
C GLU A 386 -2.47 17.92 -1.47
N ARG A 387 -3.76 17.72 -1.15
CA ARG A 387 -4.55 18.69 -0.38
C ARG A 387 -4.27 18.60 1.11
N PRO A 388 -4.16 19.72 1.83
CA PRO A 388 -3.71 19.76 3.23
C PRO A 388 -4.46 18.82 4.17
N MET A 389 -5.80 18.78 4.11
CA MET A 389 -6.57 17.94 5.01
C MET A 389 -6.62 16.47 4.61
N VAL A 390 -6.43 16.13 3.33
CA VAL A 390 -6.22 14.74 2.88
C VAL A 390 -4.83 14.26 3.32
N GLN A 391 -3.81 15.08 3.14
CA GLN A 391 -2.45 14.82 3.59
C GLN A 391 -2.39 14.60 5.12
N LYS A 392 -3.08 15.49 5.88
CA LYS A 392 -3.22 15.32 7.33
C LYS A 392 -3.88 13.99 7.68
N PHE A 393 -4.99 13.66 7.03
CA PHE A 393 -5.70 12.40 7.26
C PHE A 393 -4.79 11.17 7.08
N VAL A 394 -4.03 11.12 5.99
CA VAL A 394 -3.10 10.02 5.73
C VAL A 394 -1.99 9.96 6.79
N CYS A 395 -1.40 11.11 7.13
CA CYS A 395 -0.35 11.17 8.16
C CYS A 395 -0.87 10.75 9.55
N ASP A 396 -2.06 11.21 9.93
CA ASP A 396 -2.67 10.88 11.23
C ASP A 396 -3.04 9.39 11.31
N SER A 397 -3.56 8.82 10.22
CA SER A 397 -3.91 7.41 10.12
C SER A 397 -2.68 6.51 10.25
N LEU A 398 -1.62 6.78 9.50
CA LEU A 398 -0.36 6.03 9.60
C LEU A 398 0.27 6.15 10.98
N ALA A 399 0.28 7.35 11.56
CA ALA A 399 0.79 7.57 12.92
C ALA A 399 -0.04 6.82 13.99
N TYR A 400 -1.34 6.69 13.78
CA TYR A 400 -2.23 5.90 14.62
C TYR A 400 -1.88 4.42 14.59
N TRP A 401 -1.68 3.82 13.41
CA TRP A 401 -1.29 2.42 13.27
C TRP A 401 0.06 2.12 13.96
N VAL A 402 1.03 3.03 13.84
CA VAL A 402 2.32 2.89 14.55
C VAL A 402 2.14 2.96 16.07
N ARG A 403 1.36 3.94 16.57
CA ARG A 403 1.23 4.16 18.04
C ARG A 403 0.32 3.14 18.71
N GLU A 404 -0.81 2.81 18.07
CA GLU A 404 -1.87 2.01 18.67
C GLU A 404 -1.69 0.50 18.42
N TYR A 405 -1.12 0.13 17.27
CA TYR A 405 -0.96 -1.26 16.86
C TYR A 405 0.49 -1.69 16.69
N HIS A 406 1.44 -0.83 17.02
CA HIS A 406 2.89 -1.09 16.97
C HIS A 406 3.38 -1.58 15.60
N ILE A 407 2.80 -1.05 14.51
CA ILE A 407 3.14 -1.43 13.14
C ILE A 407 4.56 -0.97 12.81
N ASP A 408 5.38 -1.86 12.23
CA ASP A 408 6.80 -1.65 11.92
C ASP A 408 7.06 -1.10 10.53
N GLY A 409 6.07 -1.14 9.65
CA GLY A 409 6.23 -0.62 8.29
C GLY A 409 4.94 -0.55 7.49
N PHE A 410 5.03 0.07 6.31
CA PHE A 410 3.91 0.21 5.40
C PHE A 410 4.34 -0.06 3.95
N ARG A 411 3.52 -0.85 3.25
CA ARG A 411 3.54 -0.99 1.79
C ARG A 411 2.41 -0.14 1.23
N PHE A 412 2.73 0.80 0.36
CA PHE A 412 1.74 1.68 -0.26
C PHE A 412 1.30 1.12 -1.61
N ASP A 413 0.03 0.75 -1.69
CA ASP A 413 -0.63 0.39 -2.94
C ASP A 413 -0.65 1.59 -3.89
N LEU A 414 -0.34 1.39 -5.19
CA LEU A 414 -0.28 2.44 -6.21
C LEU A 414 0.37 3.74 -5.68
N MET A 415 1.51 3.62 -5.03
CA MET A 415 2.21 4.70 -4.32
C MET A 415 2.46 5.93 -5.21
N ALA A 416 2.53 5.76 -6.53
CA ALA A 416 2.69 6.87 -7.45
C ALA A 416 1.56 7.91 -7.36
N LEU A 417 0.38 7.54 -6.86
CA LEU A 417 -0.75 8.45 -6.67
C LEU A 417 -0.65 9.31 -5.40
N LEU A 418 0.27 8.99 -4.49
CA LEU A 418 0.64 9.88 -3.41
C LEU A 418 1.64 10.93 -3.94
N SER A 419 1.39 12.21 -3.64
CA SER A 419 2.33 13.23 -4.11
C SER A 419 3.70 13.07 -3.44
N VAL A 420 4.77 13.47 -4.14
CA VAL A 420 6.13 13.47 -3.57
C VAL A 420 6.16 14.23 -2.24
N GLU A 421 5.49 15.39 -2.16
CA GLU A 421 5.41 16.18 -0.93
C GLU A 421 4.71 15.43 0.21
N THR A 422 3.62 14.72 -0.10
CA THR A 422 2.90 13.92 0.90
C THR A 422 3.77 12.80 1.44
N MET A 423 4.48 12.10 0.56
CA MET A 423 5.41 11.06 1.01
C MET A 423 6.54 11.62 1.87
N GLN A 424 7.10 12.79 1.55
CA GLN A 424 8.09 13.44 2.39
C GLN A 424 7.56 13.69 3.81
N LYS A 425 6.33 14.21 3.95
CA LYS A 425 5.69 14.42 5.25
C LYS A 425 5.41 13.12 5.99
N ILE A 426 4.99 12.07 5.29
CA ILE A 426 4.81 10.74 5.88
C ILE A 426 6.13 10.24 6.47
N VAL A 427 7.21 10.27 5.70
CA VAL A 427 8.54 9.85 6.14
C VAL A 427 9.00 10.64 7.36
N GLU A 428 8.89 11.97 7.30
CA GLU A 428 9.28 12.85 8.42
C GLU A 428 8.49 12.56 9.70
N ASN A 429 7.19 12.34 9.59
CA ASN A 429 6.32 12.07 10.74
C ASN A 429 6.55 10.69 11.33
N LEU A 430 6.60 9.65 10.50
CA LEU A 430 6.73 8.28 10.97
C LEU A 430 8.10 8.00 11.56
N ARG A 431 9.19 8.56 11.01
CA ARG A 431 10.54 8.40 11.56
C ARG A 431 10.75 9.10 12.89
N LYS A 432 9.94 10.09 13.23
CA LYS A 432 9.92 10.66 14.60
C LYS A 432 9.31 9.68 15.61
N LEU A 433 8.39 8.83 15.18
CA LEU A 433 7.73 7.82 16.02
C LEU A 433 8.54 6.53 16.09
N ASN A 434 8.95 6.03 14.94
CA ASN A 434 9.79 4.84 14.80
C ASN A 434 10.88 5.11 13.75
N PRO A 435 12.12 5.38 14.17
CA PRO A 435 13.23 5.62 13.22
C PRO A 435 13.54 4.45 12.30
N ALA A 436 13.17 3.23 12.70
CA ALA A 436 13.38 2.00 11.94
C ALA A 436 12.20 1.62 11.05
N VAL A 437 11.14 2.45 10.98
CA VAL A 437 9.95 2.16 10.17
C VAL A 437 10.32 1.87 8.72
N LEU A 438 9.86 0.74 8.19
CA LEU A 438 10.11 0.33 6.82
C LEU A 438 8.99 0.85 5.91
N LEU A 439 9.35 1.68 4.92
CA LEU A 439 8.41 2.30 4.01
C LEU A 439 8.76 1.94 2.57
N TYR A 440 7.79 1.41 1.83
CA TYR A 440 7.95 1.10 0.41
C TYR A 440 6.59 0.96 -0.28
N GLY A 441 6.60 0.89 -1.60
CA GLY A 441 5.35 0.71 -2.33
C GLY A 441 5.54 0.58 -3.83
N GLU A 442 4.41 0.62 -4.52
CA GLU A 442 4.33 0.48 -5.97
C GLU A 442 4.57 1.82 -6.68
N PRO A 443 5.63 1.94 -7.50
CA PRO A 443 5.99 3.19 -8.15
C PRO A 443 5.22 3.44 -9.47
N TRP A 444 3.96 3.03 -9.53
CA TRP A 444 3.09 3.17 -10.71
C TRP A 444 1.66 3.55 -10.33
N THR A 445 0.87 3.89 -11.34
CA THR A 445 -0.57 4.16 -11.25
C THR A 445 -1.35 3.04 -11.91
N GLY A 446 -2.62 2.86 -11.55
CA GLY A 446 -3.54 1.94 -12.22
C GLY A 446 -4.18 2.52 -13.50
N GLY A 447 -4.14 3.84 -13.66
CA GLY A 447 -4.74 4.57 -14.79
C GLY A 447 -4.19 5.98 -14.92
N GLY A 448 -4.86 6.82 -15.70
CA GLY A 448 -4.49 8.23 -15.87
C GLY A 448 -4.90 9.08 -14.67
N SER A 449 -3.94 9.74 -14.01
CA SER A 449 -4.16 10.63 -12.87
C SER A 449 -4.31 12.09 -13.30
N ALA A 450 -5.04 12.89 -12.51
CA ALA A 450 -5.05 14.34 -12.62
C ALA A 450 -3.89 15.02 -11.88
N LEU A 451 -3.17 14.28 -11.02
CA LEU A 451 -1.97 14.81 -10.39
C LEU A 451 -0.90 15.07 -11.47
N PRO A 452 -0.29 16.26 -11.51
CA PRO A 452 0.78 16.54 -12.47
C PRO A 452 1.91 15.51 -12.40
N ASP A 453 2.44 15.13 -13.57
CA ASP A 453 3.47 14.09 -13.67
C ASP A 453 4.67 14.34 -12.75
N GLU A 454 5.06 15.60 -12.57
CA GLU A 454 6.17 16.00 -11.69
C GLU A 454 5.87 15.79 -10.19
N GLN A 455 4.62 15.64 -9.83
CA GLN A 455 4.19 15.39 -8.44
C GLN A 455 3.92 13.90 -8.17
N LEU A 456 3.72 13.08 -9.21
CA LEU A 456 3.55 11.63 -9.07
C LEU A 456 4.82 10.99 -8.51
N LEU A 457 4.69 10.11 -7.50
CA LEU A 457 5.83 9.38 -6.91
C LEU A 457 6.18 8.12 -7.73
N THR A 458 6.49 8.30 -9.00
CA THR A 458 6.88 7.22 -9.92
C THR A 458 8.32 6.76 -9.68
N LYS A 459 8.70 5.60 -10.24
CA LYS A 459 10.03 4.99 -10.12
C LYS A 459 11.15 6.00 -10.44
N GLY A 460 12.07 6.17 -9.49
CA GLY A 460 13.16 7.12 -9.54
C GLY A 460 12.89 8.46 -8.85
N ARG A 461 11.63 8.83 -8.60
CA ARG A 461 11.30 10.05 -7.85
C ARG A 461 11.42 9.89 -6.33
N GLN A 462 11.46 8.65 -5.83
CA GLN A 462 11.72 8.33 -4.43
C GLN A 462 13.21 8.47 -4.03
N ARG A 463 14.11 8.67 -4.98
CA ARG A 463 15.56 8.74 -4.72
C ARG A 463 15.89 9.74 -3.61
N GLY A 464 16.53 9.25 -2.55
CA GLY A 464 16.95 10.05 -1.40
C GLY A 464 15.84 10.32 -0.37
N LEU A 465 14.62 9.84 -0.57
CA LEU A 465 13.55 9.94 0.44
C LEU A 465 13.67 8.84 1.50
N GLY A 466 14.42 7.77 1.23
CA GLY A 466 14.51 6.59 2.08
C GLY A 466 13.22 5.75 2.07
N VAL A 467 12.56 5.72 0.93
CA VAL A 467 11.38 4.89 0.64
C VAL A 467 11.74 3.89 -0.44
N GLY A 468 11.46 2.61 -0.21
CA GLY A 468 11.69 1.54 -1.16
C GLY A 468 10.61 1.52 -2.26
N VAL A 469 11.00 1.03 -3.45
CA VAL A 469 10.03 0.76 -4.51
C VAL A 469 10.22 -0.66 -5.05
N PHE A 470 9.12 -1.29 -5.44
CA PHE A 470 9.16 -2.59 -6.10
C PHE A 470 9.99 -2.54 -7.39
N ASN A 471 10.95 -3.45 -7.50
CA ASN A 471 11.85 -3.56 -8.63
C ASN A 471 11.26 -4.46 -9.74
N ASP A 472 10.24 -3.95 -10.45
CA ASP A 472 9.62 -4.64 -11.58
C ASP A 472 10.60 -4.91 -12.73
N THR A 473 11.71 -4.15 -12.80
CA THR A 473 12.80 -4.43 -13.74
C THR A 473 13.48 -5.77 -13.44
N LEU A 474 13.71 -6.08 -12.15
CA LEU A 474 14.25 -7.39 -11.75
C LEU A 474 13.21 -8.49 -11.96
N ARG A 475 11.97 -8.29 -11.56
CA ARG A 475 10.86 -9.24 -11.76
C ARG A 475 10.77 -9.66 -13.22
N ASP A 476 10.61 -8.69 -14.13
CA ASP A 476 10.45 -8.97 -15.55
C ASP A 476 11.73 -9.56 -16.18
N ALA A 477 12.91 -9.20 -15.67
CA ALA A 477 14.15 -9.78 -16.11
C ALA A 477 14.34 -11.24 -15.65
N LEU A 478 13.82 -11.62 -14.48
CA LEU A 478 13.96 -12.99 -13.94
C LEU A 478 13.02 -13.99 -14.59
N ASP A 479 11.73 -13.63 -14.70
CA ASP A 479 10.66 -14.57 -15.06
C ASP A 479 9.89 -14.18 -16.34
N GLY A 480 10.26 -13.04 -16.94
CA GLY A 480 9.56 -12.45 -18.09
C GLY A 480 8.38 -11.57 -17.66
N THR A 481 7.94 -10.72 -18.59
CA THR A 481 6.87 -9.77 -18.28
C THR A 481 5.58 -10.44 -17.84
N VAL A 482 4.93 -9.88 -16.82
CA VAL A 482 3.64 -10.36 -16.30
C VAL A 482 2.48 -10.22 -17.30
N PHE A 483 2.63 -9.34 -18.29
CA PHE A 483 1.61 -9.11 -19.32
C PHE A 483 1.62 -10.16 -20.46
N ASN A 484 2.56 -11.10 -20.44
CA ASN A 484 2.64 -12.21 -21.39
C ASN A 484 3.00 -13.49 -20.65
N ALA A 485 2.04 -14.40 -20.49
CA ALA A 485 2.19 -15.64 -19.76
C ALA A 485 3.31 -16.55 -20.31
N SER A 486 3.59 -16.49 -21.64
CA SER A 486 4.63 -17.29 -22.29
C SER A 486 5.99 -16.61 -22.35
N ALA A 487 6.12 -15.37 -21.89
CA ALA A 487 7.41 -14.70 -21.86
C ALA A 487 8.34 -15.37 -20.84
N GLN A 488 9.58 -15.57 -21.24
CA GLN A 488 10.66 -16.12 -20.40
C GLN A 488 11.57 -14.99 -19.94
N GLY A 489 12.16 -15.15 -18.76
CA GLY A 489 13.21 -14.30 -18.23
C GLY A 489 14.54 -15.03 -18.10
N PHE A 490 15.48 -14.41 -17.41
CA PHE A 490 16.82 -14.93 -17.21
C PHE A 490 16.79 -16.30 -16.50
N ALA A 491 16.07 -16.43 -15.38
CA ALA A 491 15.99 -17.68 -14.64
C ALA A 491 15.29 -18.81 -15.42
N THR A 492 14.43 -18.46 -16.35
CA THR A 492 13.66 -19.40 -17.18
C THR A 492 14.28 -19.64 -18.57
N GLY A 493 15.50 -19.11 -18.81
CA GLY A 493 16.35 -19.46 -19.96
C GLY A 493 16.41 -18.43 -21.09
N ALA A 494 15.82 -17.23 -20.92
CA ALA A 494 15.95 -16.16 -21.91
C ALA A 494 17.38 -15.61 -21.96
N GLY A 495 17.86 -15.31 -23.16
CA GLY A 495 19.15 -14.65 -23.39
C GLY A 495 19.04 -13.13 -23.46
N GLY A 496 20.19 -12.44 -23.37
CA GLY A 496 20.28 -10.98 -23.56
C GLY A 496 19.93 -10.15 -22.33
N LEU A 497 19.76 -10.77 -21.15
CA LEU A 497 19.34 -10.13 -19.90
C LEU A 497 20.48 -9.90 -18.88
N VAL A 498 21.69 -10.35 -19.19
CA VAL A 498 22.87 -10.27 -18.31
C VAL A 498 23.09 -8.86 -17.75
N ASP A 499 23.06 -7.83 -18.60
CA ASP A 499 23.32 -6.46 -18.16
C ASP A 499 22.20 -5.90 -17.28
N VAL A 500 20.95 -6.35 -17.50
CA VAL A 500 19.81 -5.96 -16.63
C VAL A 500 19.99 -6.61 -15.24
N ILE A 501 20.28 -7.93 -15.20
CA ILE A 501 20.52 -8.63 -13.93
C ILE A 501 21.69 -8.00 -13.18
N LYS A 502 22.81 -7.66 -13.86
CA LYS A 502 23.94 -6.97 -13.22
C LYS A 502 23.53 -5.65 -12.56
N ARG A 503 22.73 -4.80 -13.23
CA ARG A 503 22.24 -3.57 -12.62
C ARG A 503 21.37 -3.84 -11.40
N CYS A 504 20.50 -4.83 -11.45
CA CYS A 504 19.65 -5.20 -10.34
C CYS A 504 20.43 -5.80 -9.17
N VAL A 505 21.48 -6.60 -9.43
CA VAL A 505 22.39 -7.13 -8.39
C VAL A 505 23.06 -6.00 -7.60
N LEU A 506 23.35 -4.86 -8.23
CA LEU A 506 23.86 -3.66 -7.56
C LEU A 506 22.77 -2.91 -6.73
N GLY A 507 21.57 -3.47 -6.54
CA GLY A 507 20.48 -2.74 -5.87
C GLY A 507 19.97 -1.56 -6.67
N SER A 508 20.12 -1.58 -7.99
CA SER A 508 19.67 -0.54 -8.94
C SER A 508 20.18 0.87 -8.63
N ILE A 509 21.35 0.99 -7.95
CA ILE A 509 21.94 2.28 -7.53
C ILE A 509 22.37 3.17 -8.70
N ASP A 510 22.61 2.59 -9.86
CA ASP A 510 22.98 3.31 -11.10
C ASP A 510 21.75 3.55 -12.01
N ASP A 511 20.55 3.22 -11.52
CA ASP A 511 19.27 3.34 -12.22
C ASP A 511 18.30 4.23 -11.43
N PHE A 512 17.34 3.65 -10.73
CA PHE A 512 16.26 4.40 -10.07
C PHE A 512 16.48 4.63 -8.56
N ALA A 513 17.42 3.95 -7.91
CA ALA A 513 17.65 4.05 -6.47
C ALA A 513 18.88 4.92 -6.12
N ALA A 514 18.84 5.66 -5.02
CA ALA A 514 20.00 6.35 -4.47
C ALA A 514 20.85 5.42 -3.60
N ALA A 515 20.23 4.42 -3.00
CA ALA A 515 20.84 3.41 -2.15
C ALA A 515 20.06 2.08 -2.28
N PRO A 516 20.68 0.93 -1.96
CA PRO A 516 19.98 -0.36 -2.01
C PRO A 516 18.79 -0.45 -1.04
N THR A 517 18.74 0.39 -0.03
CA THR A 517 17.60 0.54 0.89
C THR A 517 16.32 1.04 0.22
N GLU A 518 16.40 1.56 -1.01
CA GLU A 518 15.28 2.05 -1.80
C GLU A 518 14.81 1.03 -2.85
N THR A 519 15.28 -0.22 -2.79
CA THR A 519 14.97 -1.25 -3.79
C THR A 519 14.37 -2.47 -3.11
N ILE A 520 13.12 -2.82 -3.47
CA ILE A 520 12.45 -4.06 -3.08
C ILE A 520 12.64 -5.07 -4.22
N ASN A 521 13.52 -6.04 -4.01
CA ASN A 521 13.78 -7.10 -4.97
C ASN A 521 12.77 -8.23 -4.81
N TYR A 522 12.07 -8.56 -5.87
CA TYR A 522 11.06 -9.60 -5.89
C TYR A 522 10.98 -10.28 -7.26
N VAL A 523 10.32 -11.40 -7.33
CA VAL A 523 9.99 -12.07 -8.58
C VAL A 523 8.49 -12.14 -8.79
N THR A 524 7.69 -12.37 -7.74
CA THR A 524 6.23 -12.31 -7.77
C THR A 524 5.66 -11.69 -6.49
N SER A 525 4.40 -11.33 -6.52
CA SER A 525 3.59 -10.86 -5.40
C SER A 525 2.18 -11.46 -5.49
N HIS A 526 1.23 -11.00 -4.67
CA HIS A 526 -0.15 -11.44 -4.75
C HIS A 526 -0.78 -11.18 -6.14
N ASP A 527 -0.37 -10.10 -6.81
CA ASP A 527 -0.80 -9.74 -8.17
C ASP A 527 -0.19 -10.67 -9.22
N ASN A 528 -0.95 -10.90 -10.30
CA ASN A 528 -0.55 -11.70 -11.44
C ASN A 528 -0.40 -13.20 -11.12
N TYR A 529 0.48 -13.91 -11.84
CA TYR A 529 0.75 -15.32 -11.62
C TYR A 529 1.65 -15.52 -10.41
N THR A 530 1.50 -16.64 -9.69
CA THR A 530 2.57 -17.12 -8.80
C THR A 530 3.80 -17.49 -9.65
N LEU A 531 4.99 -17.49 -9.04
CA LEU A 531 6.23 -17.88 -9.74
C LEU A 531 6.09 -19.28 -10.37
N TRP A 532 5.57 -20.24 -9.62
CA TRP A 532 5.35 -21.59 -10.12
C TRP A 532 4.40 -21.66 -11.32
N ASP A 533 3.26 -20.95 -11.27
CA ASP A 533 2.29 -20.92 -12.37
C ASP A 533 2.89 -20.25 -13.61
N LYS A 534 3.64 -19.16 -13.44
CA LYS A 534 4.28 -18.44 -14.53
C LYS A 534 5.34 -19.30 -15.21
N ILE A 535 6.21 -19.98 -14.44
CA ILE A 535 7.19 -20.93 -14.96
C ILE A 535 6.49 -22.08 -15.70
N ALA A 536 5.41 -22.63 -15.13
CA ALA A 536 4.66 -23.70 -15.79
C ALA A 536 4.07 -23.28 -17.14
N LEU A 537 3.66 -22.01 -17.29
CA LEU A 537 3.12 -21.46 -18.53
C LEU A 537 4.21 -21.11 -19.56
N SER A 538 5.30 -20.50 -19.12
CA SER A 538 6.39 -20.07 -20.01
C SER A 538 7.31 -21.22 -20.44
N ASN A 539 7.41 -22.28 -19.59
CA ASN A 539 8.30 -23.41 -19.73
C ASN A 539 7.55 -24.74 -19.70
N ALA A 540 6.40 -24.80 -20.34
CA ALA A 540 5.50 -25.98 -20.32
C ALA A 540 6.12 -27.28 -20.87
N GLN A 541 7.19 -27.18 -21.68
CA GLN A 541 7.88 -28.33 -22.26
C GLN A 541 9.03 -28.85 -21.39
N ASP A 542 9.43 -28.09 -20.36
CA ASP A 542 10.50 -28.50 -19.45
C ASP A 542 9.99 -29.51 -18.39
N SER A 543 10.89 -30.31 -17.85
CA SER A 543 10.57 -31.21 -16.76
C SER A 543 10.18 -30.46 -15.50
N GLU A 544 9.44 -31.09 -14.59
CA GLU A 544 9.14 -30.52 -13.28
C GLU A 544 10.40 -30.16 -12.51
N ASP A 545 11.39 -31.04 -12.53
CA ASP A 545 12.72 -30.82 -11.96
C ASP A 545 13.41 -29.55 -12.48
N ASP A 546 13.37 -29.29 -13.79
CA ASP A 546 13.99 -28.10 -14.36
C ASP A 546 13.20 -26.83 -13.99
N ARG A 547 11.89 -26.95 -13.90
CA ARG A 547 11.05 -25.83 -13.42
C ARG A 547 11.31 -25.51 -11.95
N ILE A 548 11.54 -26.52 -11.09
CA ILE A 548 11.95 -26.31 -9.69
C ILE A 548 13.31 -25.61 -9.63
N LYS A 549 14.29 -26.00 -10.47
CA LYS A 549 15.58 -25.31 -10.55
C LYS A 549 15.47 -23.86 -11.01
N MET A 550 14.53 -23.54 -11.93
CA MET A 550 14.26 -22.17 -12.36
C MET A 550 13.70 -21.32 -11.22
N ASP A 551 12.77 -21.86 -10.45
CA ASP A 551 12.21 -21.23 -9.24
C ASP A 551 13.32 -20.94 -8.22
N GLN A 552 14.11 -21.95 -7.87
CA GLN A 552 15.25 -21.82 -6.97
C GLN A 552 16.30 -20.81 -7.47
N LEU A 553 16.58 -20.76 -8.77
CA LEU A 553 17.52 -19.80 -9.34
C LEU A 553 16.96 -18.37 -9.28
N ALA A 554 15.67 -18.16 -9.55
CA ALA A 554 15.03 -16.85 -9.46
C ALA A 554 15.13 -16.30 -8.05
N GLN A 555 14.79 -17.10 -7.04
CA GLN A 555 14.89 -16.68 -5.63
C GLN A 555 16.32 -16.53 -5.14
N ALA A 556 17.25 -17.33 -5.64
CA ALA A 556 18.66 -17.15 -5.33
C ALA A 556 19.15 -15.76 -5.79
N VAL A 557 18.71 -15.28 -6.96
CA VAL A 557 19.03 -13.91 -7.41
C VAL A 557 18.41 -12.87 -6.48
N VAL A 558 17.12 -13.00 -6.11
CA VAL A 558 16.44 -12.07 -5.19
C VAL A 558 17.18 -12.00 -3.84
N LEU A 559 17.55 -13.14 -3.27
CA LEU A 559 18.14 -13.22 -1.93
C LEU A 559 19.63 -12.91 -1.87
N THR A 560 20.37 -12.98 -2.99
CA THR A 560 21.81 -12.65 -3.01
C THR A 560 22.14 -11.31 -3.65
N ALA A 561 21.18 -10.67 -4.34
CA ALA A 561 21.33 -9.28 -4.81
C ALA A 561 21.30 -8.28 -3.66
N GLN A 562 21.89 -7.10 -3.87
CA GLN A 562 21.81 -5.97 -2.96
C GLN A 562 20.41 -5.35 -3.03
N GLY A 563 19.86 -4.95 -1.89
CA GLY A 563 18.48 -4.45 -1.75
C GLY A 563 17.71 -5.22 -0.69
N ILE A 564 16.42 -5.00 -0.59
CA ILE A 564 15.50 -5.63 0.35
C ILE A 564 14.76 -6.76 -0.38
N PRO A 565 14.96 -8.04 -0.02
CA PRO A 565 14.24 -9.14 -0.65
C PRO A 565 12.80 -9.23 -0.16
N PHE A 566 11.92 -9.55 -1.10
CA PHE A 566 10.50 -9.77 -0.89
C PHE A 566 10.09 -11.11 -1.49
N ILE A 567 9.30 -11.89 -0.76
CA ILE A 567 8.85 -13.23 -1.10
C ILE A 567 7.32 -13.26 -1.01
N GLN A 568 6.64 -13.67 -2.06
CA GLN A 568 5.20 -13.97 -1.98
C GLN A 568 5.01 -15.24 -1.14
N GLY A 569 4.14 -15.19 -0.14
CA GLY A 569 3.92 -16.32 0.74
C GLY A 569 3.51 -17.59 0.01
N GLY A 570 4.24 -18.68 0.30
CA GLY A 570 4.07 -19.99 -0.33
C GLY A 570 4.97 -20.25 -1.53
N GLU A 571 5.74 -19.27 -2.03
CA GLU A 571 6.73 -19.53 -3.09
C GLU A 571 7.71 -20.62 -2.69
N GLU A 572 8.13 -20.65 -1.44
CA GLU A 572 9.09 -21.60 -0.88
C GLU A 572 8.59 -23.06 -0.90
N PHE A 573 7.34 -23.29 -1.22
CA PHE A 573 6.78 -24.61 -1.47
C PHE A 573 5.95 -24.64 -2.76
N LEU A 574 6.32 -23.81 -3.74
CA LEU A 574 5.79 -23.78 -5.10
C LEU A 574 4.28 -23.53 -5.15
N ARG A 575 3.80 -22.52 -4.42
CA ARG A 575 2.38 -22.13 -4.39
C ARG A 575 1.81 -21.96 -5.80
N THR A 576 0.63 -22.50 -6.01
CA THR A 576 -0.13 -22.36 -7.27
C THR A 576 -1.50 -21.76 -7.00
N LYS A 577 -1.95 -20.94 -7.91
CA LYS A 577 -3.33 -20.44 -8.00
C LYS A 577 -4.05 -21.05 -9.23
N GLY A 578 -3.52 -22.17 -9.74
CA GLY A 578 -4.07 -22.87 -10.90
C GLY A 578 -3.96 -22.08 -12.20
N GLY A 579 -2.98 -21.18 -12.30
CA GLY A 579 -2.80 -20.28 -13.45
C GLY A 579 -3.77 -19.09 -13.46
N ASN A 580 -4.42 -18.78 -12.35
CA ASN A 580 -5.24 -17.56 -12.22
C ASN A 580 -4.32 -16.35 -11.92
N ASN A 581 -4.31 -15.38 -12.83
CA ASN A 581 -3.48 -14.19 -12.73
C ASN A 581 -4.21 -12.97 -12.11
N ASN A 582 -5.47 -13.12 -11.72
CA ASN A 582 -6.24 -12.07 -11.06
C ASN A 582 -7.24 -12.70 -10.09
N SER A 583 -6.74 -13.15 -8.95
CA SER A 583 -7.48 -14.01 -8.02
C SER A 583 -8.11 -13.24 -6.83
N TYR A 584 -8.21 -11.90 -6.91
CA TYR A 584 -8.62 -11.04 -5.80
C TYR A 584 -9.98 -11.42 -5.15
N ASN A 585 -10.87 -12.07 -5.90
CA ASN A 585 -12.17 -12.53 -5.44
C ASN A 585 -12.46 -14.01 -5.83
N ALA A 586 -11.42 -14.78 -6.11
CA ALA A 586 -11.56 -16.17 -6.59
C ALA A 586 -11.85 -17.19 -5.47
N GLY A 587 -11.86 -16.75 -4.21
CA GLY A 587 -12.17 -17.59 -3.06
C GLY A 587 -11.02 -18.45 -2.57
N ASP A 588 -11.28 -19.18 -1.47
CA ASP A 588 -10.27 -19.94 -0.72
C ASP A 588 -9.60 -21.03 -1.56
N ALA A 589 -10.36 -21.76 -2.36
CA ALA A 589 -9.85 -22.88 -3.15
C ALA A 589 -8.73 -22.50 -4.13
N VAL A 590 -8.67 -21.22 -4.55
CA VAL A 590 -7.64 -20.68 -5.43
C VAL A 590 -6.51 -20.05 -4.63
N ASN A 591 -6.84 -19.39 -3.52
CA ASN A 591 -5.92 -18.48 -2.84
C ASN A 591 -5.27 -19.07 -1.58
N MET A 592 -5.86 -20.08 -0.94
CA MET A 592 -5.33 -20.65 0.31
C MET A 592 -3.88 -21.15 0.16
N PHE A 593 -3.12 -21.07 1.23
CA PHE A 593 -1.85 -21.79 1.35
C PHE A 593 -2.16 -23.29 1.43
N ASP A 594 -1.72 -24.05 0.44
CA ASP A 594 -1.82 -25.51 0.46
C ASP A 594 -0.64 -26.09 1.24
N TRP A 595 -0.82 -26.32 2.53
CA TRP A 595 0.22 -26.84 3.42
C TRP A 595 0.65 -28.27 3.07
N GLN A 596 -0.13 -29.00 2.26
CA GLN A 596 0.31 -30.30 1.72
C GLN A 596 1.49 -30.14 0.76
N ARG A 597 1.56 -29.03 0.03
CA ARG A 597 2.69 -28.73 -0.86
C ARG A 597 3.99 -28.51 -0.08
N LYS A 598 3.94 -27.92 1.14
CA LYS A 598 5.14 -27.82 1.98
C LYS A 598 5.70 -29.20 2.31
N ALA A 599 4.86 -30.19 2.60
CA ALA A 599 5.31 -31.57 2.81
C ALA A 599 5.88 -32.19 1.52
N GLN A 600 5.20 -31.98 0.39
CA GLN A 600 5.60 -32.52 -0.93
C GLN A 600 6.93 -31.93 -1.43
N TYR A 601 7.12 -30.61 -1.26
CA TYR A 601 8.28 -29.87 -1.77
C TYR A 601 9.20 -29.38 -0.65
N ARG A 602 9.38 -30.20 0.39
CA ARG A 602 10.21 -29.87 1.57
C ARG A 602 11.60 -29.40 1.20
N GLU A 603 12.25 -30.04 0.20
CA GLU A 603 13.59 -29.66 -0.25
C GLU A 603 13.65 -28.24 -0.86
N VAL A 604 12.56 -27.78 -1.47
CA VAL A 604 12.46 -26.39 -1.96
C VAL A 604 12.36 -25.42 -0.79
N PHE A 605 11.50 -25.73 0.19
CA PHE A 605 11.38 -24.94 1.42
C PHE A 605 12.72 -24.82 2.16
N GLU A 606 13.43 -25.94 2.33
CA GLU A 606 14.76 -25.97 2.98
C GLU A 606 15.78 -25.13 2.21
N TYR A 607 15.77 -25.16 0.87
CA TYR A 607 16.64 -24.33 0.05
C TYR A 607 16.40 -22.83 0.27
N TYR A 608 15.14 -22.39 0.34
CA TYR A 608 14.80 -20.99 0.64
C TYR A 608 15.24 -20.60 2.06
N ALA A 609 14.95 -21.43 3.05
CA ALA A 609 15.36 -21.21 4.43
C ALA A 609 16.89 -21.09 4.58
N ASP A 610 17.64 -21.95 3.91
CA ASP A 610 19.10 -21.93 3.91
C ASP A 610 19.67 -20.69 3.23
N LEU A 611 19.09 -20.23 2.11
CA LEU A 611 19.47 -18.96 1.46
C LEU A 611 19.20 -17.77 2.37
N ILE A 612 18.05 -17.74 3.02
CA ILE A 612 17.69 -16.70 3.99
C ILE A 612 18.67 -16.69 5.15
N GLN A 613 19.00 -17.86 5.68
CA GLN A 613 19.97 -18.00 6.76
C GLN A 613 21.36 -17.51 6.33
N LEU A 614 21.81 -17.90 5.12
CA LEU A 614 23.09 -17.44 4.55
C LEU A 614 23.11 -15.90 4.46
N ARG A 615 22.06 -15.28 3.89
CA ARG A 615 21.96 -13.83 3.81
C ARG A 615 21.97 -13.15 5.19
N ARG A 616 21.28 -13.72 6.19
CA ARG A 616 21.25 -13.20 7.56
C ARG A 616 22.61 -13.25 8.26
N LYS A 617 23.38 -14.31 8.03
CA LYS A 617 24.70 -14.52 8.64
C LYS A 617 25.79 -13.72 7.96
N HIS A 618 25.70 -13.50 6.65
CA HIS A 618 26.70 -12.83 5.85
C HIS A 618 26.29 -11.42 5.47
N PRO A 619 26.75 -10.39 6.20
CA PRO A 619 26.37 -8.99 5.95
C PRO A 619 26.87 -8.46 4.59
N ALA A 620 27.79 -9.15 3.91
CA ALA A 620 28.20 -8.83 2.54
C ALA A 620 27.02 -8.80 1.55
N PHE A 621 25.97 -9.61 1.77
CA PHE A 621 24.74 -9.59 0.96
C PHE A 621 23.80 -8.41 1.27
N ARG A 622 24.15 -7.58 2.26
CA ARG A 622 23.31 -6.50 2.80
C ARG A 622 24.08 -5.19 2.95
N LEU A 623 24.77 -4.79 1.87
CA LEU A 623 25.49 -3.52 1.83
C LEU A 623 24.49 -2.36 1.93
N PRO A 624 24.64 -1.42 2.87
CA PRO A 624 23.59 -0.42 3.14
C PRO A 624 23.64 0.81 2.24
N THR A 625 24.74 1.04 1.52
CA THR A 625 24.95 2.27 0.74
C THR A 625 25.49 1.98 -0.66
N ALA A 626 25.24 2.90 -1.59
CA ALA A 626 25.79 2.83 -2.94
C ALA A 626 27.34 2.83 -2.95
N ASP A 627 27.96 3.60 -2.05
CA ASP A 627 29.43 3.65 -1.95
C ASP A 627 30.00 2.31 -1.48
N ALA A 628 29.38 1.66 -0.50
CA ALA A 628 29.80 0.34 -0.04
C ALA A 628 29.68 -0.70 -1.18
N ILE A 629 28.62 -0.64 -1.99
CA ILE A 629 28.47 -1.50 -3.17
C ILE A 629 29.58 -1.26 -4.17
N ARG A 630 29.86 -0.02 -4.53
CA ARG A 630 30.93 0.33 -5.49
C ARG A 630 32.33 -0.06 -4.98
N GLN A 631 32.52 -0.07 -3.66
CA GLN A 631 33.79 -0.44 -3.03
C GLN A 631 33.98 -1.96 -3.00
N HIS A 632 32.94 -2.73 -2.69
CA HIS A 632 33.05 -4.15 -2.30
C HIS A 632 32.44 -5.14 -3.28
N LEU A 633 31.73 -4.71 -4.32
CA LEU A 633 31.14 -5.60 -5.32
C LEU A 633 31.73 -5.34 -6.70
N SER A 634 32.29 -6.39 -7.31
CA SER A 634 32.81 -6.34 -8.67
C SER A 634 32.29 -7.52 -9.50
N PHE A 635 31.98 -7.28 -10.80
CA PHE A 635 31.61 -8.33 -11.70
C PHE A 635 32.84 -9.02 -12.28
N LEU A 636 32.74 -10.34 -12.40
CA LEU A 636 33.77 -11.19 -12.98
C LEU A 636 33.44 -11.53 -14.45
N ASP A 637 34.49 -11.79 -15.25
CA ASP A 637 34.29 -12.34 -16.60
C ASP A 637 33.61 -13.70 -16.48
N SER A 638 32.52 -13.89 -17.21
CA SER A 638 31.69 -15.09 -17.08
C SER A 638 31.28 -15.63 -18.46
N PRO A 639 31.00 -16.93 -18.58
CA PRO A 639 30.50 -17.54 -19.79
C PRO A 639 29.24 -16.88 -20.33
N SER A 640 28.91 -17.13 -21.60
CA SER A 640 27.72 -16.55 -22.23
C SER A 640 26.46 -16.84 -21.43
N ASN A 641 25.60 -15.84 -21.30
CA ASN A 641 24.34 -15.87 -20.58
C ASN A 641 24.46 -16.27 -19.09
N THR A 642 25.61 -15.97 -18.44
CA THR A 642 25.81 -16.15 -17.01
C THR A 642 26.15 -14.81 -16.35
N VAL A 643 25.91 -14.68 -15.04
CA VAL A 643 26.32 -13.52 -14.26
C VAL A 643 27.19 -14.04 -13.11
N ALA A 644 28.36 -13.44 -12.94
CA ALA A 644 29.23 -13.73 -11.80
C ALA A 644 29.71 -12.42 -11.17
N PHE A 645 29.71 -12.36 -9.84
CA PHE A 645 30.24 -11.22 -9.08
C PHE A 645 30.94 -11.69 -7.82
N GLU A 646 31.83 -10.85 -7.34
CA GLU A 646 32.57 -11.04 -6.08
C GLU A 646 32.23 -9.92 -5.11
N LEU A 647 31.92 -10.30 -3.88
CA LEU A 647 31.87 -9.44 -2.70
C LEU A 647 33.20 -9.63 -1.99
N HIS A 648 34.02 -8.60 -1.88
CA HIS A 648 35.44 -8.73 -1.45
C HIS A 648 35.79 -7.81 -0.29
N GLU A 649 36.98 -8.03 0.30
CA GLU A 649 37.54 -7.24 1.40
C GLU A 649 36.67 -7.25 2.65
N HIS A 650 36.16 -8.42 3.07
CA HIS A 650 35.26 -8.55 4.22
C HIS A 650 34.08 -7.56 4.14
N ALA A 651 33.41 -7.52 2.99
CA ALA A 651 32.34 -6.58 2.68
C ALA A 651 31.34 -6.45 3.85
N ASN A 652 31.05 -5.20 4.28
CA ASN A 652 30.21 -4.90 5.43
C ASN A 652 30.61 -5.58 6.76
N GLY A 653 31.92 -5.93 6.91
CA GLY A 653 32.44 -6.62 8.10
C GLY A 653 32.17 -8.12 8.12
N ASP A 654 31.91 -8.72 6.97
CA ASP A 654 31.67 -10.18 6.84
C ASP A 654 32.87 -11.00 7.37
N SER A 655 32.56 -12.18 7.90
CA SER A 655 33.56 -13.14 8.37
C SER A 655 34.36 -13.75 7.20
N TRP A 656 33.74 -13.90 6.02
CA TRP A 656 34.41 -14.35 4.81
C TRP A 656 35.16 -13.21 4.14
N GLN A 657 36.38 -13.49 3.69
CA GLN A 657 37.20 -12.47 3.02
C GLN A 657 36.61 -12.07 1.67
N SER A 658 36.17 -13.06 0.91
CA SER A 658 35.55 -12.91 -0.41
C SER A 658 34.43 -13.93 -0.61
N ILE A 659 33.37 -13.52 -1.29
CA ILE A 659 32.26 -14.38 -1.70
C ILE A 659 32.06 -14.24 -3.20
N ILE A 660 32.08 -15.35 -3.93
CA ILE A 660 31.70 -15.37 -5.35
C ILE A 660 30.32 -15.97 -5.49
N VAL A 661 29.45 -15.29 -6.25
CA VAL A 661 28.13 -15.78 -6.64
C VAL A 661 28.07 -15.88 -8.16
N ILE A 662 27.60 -17.02 -8.68
CA ILE A 662 27.51 -17.31 -10.10
C ILE A 662 26.10 -17.80 -10.42
N TYR A 663 25.40 -17.10 -11.32
CA TYR A 663 24.09 -17.50 -11.85
C TYR A 663 24.26 -18.12 -13.23
N ASN A 664 23.88 -19.37 -13.39
CA ASN A 664 23.87 -20.10 -14.65
C ASN A 664 22.41 -20.47 -15.04
N PRO A 665 21.72 -19.72 -15.89
CA PRO A 665 20.38 -20.07 -16.36
C PRO A 665 20.40 -21.02 -17.58
N ASN A 666 21.61 -21.37 -18.08
CA ASN A 666 21.75 -22.24 -19.26
C ASN A 666 21.28 -23.67 -18.94
N ARG A 667 20.82 -24.38 -19.98
CA ARG A 667 20.41 -25.79 -19.91
C ARG A 667 21.59 -26.78 -19.87
N SER A 668 22.79 -26.27 -19.70
CA SER A 668 24.03 -27.05 -19.60
C SER A 668 24.94 -26.48 -18.55
N ASP A 669 25.79 -27.34 -18.01
CA ASP A 669 26.85 -26.89 -17.12
C ASP A 669 27.80 -25.95 -17.85
N VAL A 670 28.38 -25.00 -17.11
CA VAL A 670 29.37 -24.07 -17.63
C VAL A 670 30.63 -24.10 -16.76
N ASP A 671 31.79 -24.09 -17.41
CA ASP A 671 33.06 -23.96 -16.70
C ASP A 671 33.38 -22.49 -16.41
N PHE A 672 33.62 -22.19 -15.15
CA PHE A 672 33.92 -20.82 -14.69
C PHE A 672 35.37 -20.79 -14.16
N ALA A 673 36.14 -19.81 -14.66
CA ALA A 673 37.52 -19.58 -14.19
C ALA A 673 37.48 -18.78 -12.89
N LEU A 674 38.04 -19.35 -11.82
CA LEU A 674 38.10 -18.72 -10.50
C LEU A 674 39.32 -17.81 -10.36
N PRO A 675 39.23 -16.72 -9.59
CA PRO A 675 40.40 -15.99 -9.13
C PRO A 675 41.37 -16.87 -8.36
N THR A 676 42.62 -16.43 -8.27
CA THR A 676 43.69 -17.20 -7.62
C THR A 676 43.35 -17.50 -6.16
N GLY A 677 43.50 -18.75 -5.76
CA GLY A 677 43.25 -19.20 -4.39
C GLY A 677 42.50 -20.53 -4.33
N GLU A 678 42.29 -21.04 -3.12
CA GLU A 678 41.40 -22.15 -2.84
C GLU A 678 40.04 -21.60 -2.44
N TRP A 679 38.97 -22.02 -3.12
CA TRP A 679 37.60 -21.61 -2.86
C TRP A 679 36.79 -22.74 -2.27
N THR A 680 36.00 -22.44 -1.25
CA THR A 680 35.06 -23.36 -0.61
C THR A 680 33.68 -23.17 -1.19
N ILE A 681 33.09 -24.24 -1.74
CA ILE A 681 31.72 -24.23 -2.26
C ILE A 681 30.75 -24.38 -1.09
N VAL A 682 29.75 -23.49 -1.00
CA VAL A 682 28.67 -23.52 0.01
C VAL A 682 27.28 -23.43 -0.61
N GLY A 683 27.19 -23.16 -1.90
CA GLY A 683 25.92 -23.16 -2.65
C GLY A 683 26.10 -23.79 -4.01
N THR A 684 25.12 -24.61 -4.41
CA THR A 684 25.00 -25.21 -5.72
C THR A 684 23.52 -25.54 -5.99
N GLN A 685 23.22 -26.26 -7.08
CA GLN A 685 21.86 -26.64 -7.44
C GLN A 685 21.16 -27.37 -6.27
N GLY A 686 20.03 -26.77 -5.80
CA GLY A 686 19.15 -27.32 -4.75
C GLY A 686 19.78 -27.43 -3.35
N ARG A 687 20.99 -26.89 -3.13
CA ARG A 687 21.67 -26.94 -1.83
C ARG A 687 22.46 -25.67 -1.59
N VAL A 688 22.28 -25.10 -0.41
CA VAL A 688 23.02 -23.93 0.03
C VAL A 688 23.18 -23.97 1.56
N GLY A 689 24.16 -23.30 2.11
CA GLY A 689 24.35 -23.21 3.57
C GLY A 689 25.78 -22.80 3.92
N GLU A 690 26.19 -22.95 5.18
CA GLU A 690 27.56 -22.68 5.61
C GLU A 690 28.47 -23.94 5.60
N GLU A 691 27.85 -25.12 5.54
CA GLU A 691 28.62 -26.35 5.49
C GLU A 691 29.33 -26.51 4.14
N PRO A 692 30.65 -26.74 4.13
CA PRO A 692 31.39 -26.90 2.88
C PRO A 692 30.91 -28.12 2.06
N LEU A 693 30.50 -27.83 0.81
CA LEU A 693 30.14 -28.86 -0.17
C LEU A 693 31.37 -29.41 -0.94
N GLY A 694 32.49 -28.70 -0.90
CA GLY A 694 33.73 -29.04 -1.54
C GLY A 694 34.69 -27.88 -1.62
N LYS A 695 35.92 -28.16 -2.10
CA LYS A 695 36.96 -27.14 -2.35
C LYS A 695 37.45 -27.24 -3.77
N VAL A 696 37.74 -26.12 -4.39
CA VAL A 696 38.17 -26.00 -5.77
C VAL A 696 39.25 -24.94 -5.95
N THR A 697 40.07 -25.09 -6.98
CA THR A 697 41.09 -24.13 -7.39
C THR A 697 41.11 -23.98 -8.90
N GLY A 698 41.36 -22.77 -9.39
CA GLY A 698 41.53 -22.47 -10.81
C GLY A 698 40.25 -22.45 -11.63
N SER A 699 39.38 -23.45 -11.53
CA SER A 699 38.06 -23.42 -12.20
C SER A 699 37.05 -24.32 -11.49
N VAL A 700 35.76 -24.05 -11.75
CA VAL A 700 34.64 -24.84 -11.22
C VAL A 700 33.59 -25.04 -12.32
N SER A 701 32.98 -26.22 -12.36
CA SER A 701 31.82 -26.47 -13.22
C SER A 701 30.55 -26.05 -12.48
N VAL A 702 29.83 -25.09 -13.02
CA VAL A 702 28.56 -24.60 -12.49
C VAL A 702 27.42 -25.34 -13.15
N PRO A 703 26.60 -26.09 -12.41
CA PRO A 703 25.52 -26.90 -12.99
C PRO A 703 24.51 -26.06 -13.80
N ALA A 704 23.81 -26.76 -14.70
CA ALA A 704 22.70 -26.19 -15.45
C ALA A 704 21.60 -25.66 -14.51
N ILE A 705 21.04 -24.49 -14.80
CA ILE A 705 19.94 -23.82 -14.05
C ILE A 705 20.26 -23.81 -12.54
N ALA A 706 21.35 -23.12 -12.17
CA ALA A 706 21.84 -23.12 -10.79
C ALA A 706 22.42 -21.77 -10.37
N CYS A 707 22.33 -21.47 -9.09
CA CYS A 707 23.17 -20.51 -8.39
C CYS A 707 24.30 -21.24 -7.69
N MET A 708 25.55 -20.82 -7.90
CA MET A 708 26.71 -21.32 -7.18
C MET A 708 27.30 -20.25 -6.29
N ILE A 709 27.60 -20.60 -5.03
CA ILE A 709 28.17 -19.67 -4.05
C ILE A 709 29.45 -20.30 -3.50
N LEU A 710 30.53 -19.52 -3.54
CA LEU A 710 31.84 -19.89 -3.04
C LEU A 710 32.41 -18.79 -2.14
N TYR A 711 33.29 -19.18 -1.20
CA TYR A 711 33.99 -18.20 -0.37
C TYR A 711 35.45 -18.55 -0.12
N GLN A 712 36.21 -17.50 0.32
CA GLN A 712 37.57 -17.61 0.89
C GLN A 712 37.61 -16.99 2.28
#